data_75d07a124c52ebdf84fb389915d0dbe7
#
_entry.id   75d07a124c52ebdf84fb389915d0dbe7
#
_cell.length_a   1.000
_cell.length_b   1.000
_cell.length_c   1.000
_cell.angle_alpha   90.00
_cell.angle_beta   90.00
_cell.angle_gamma   90.00
#
_symmetry.space_group_name_H-M   'P 1'
#
loop_
_entity.id
_entity.type
_entity.pdbx_description
1 polymer ?
#
loop_
_entity_poly.entity_id
_entity_poly.type
_entity_poly.pdbx_seq_one_letter_code
_entity_poly.pdbx_strand_id
1 'polypeptide(L)'
;MAELTPMMRQYLEIKKDNPDSILFFRLGDFYEMFDEDARTASRELDLTLTSRDHGKHAKPAEERIPMCGIPYHASEAYIARLIAKGYKVAICEQMEDPATAKGLVKRDIIRVITPGTVTDVACLDDKSSNFLCGIYLDERSAAAAFCDVTTGKAHLTAFSGDERVEHIINELGRFSPAEAILNDGAWAESRLLETLREKFHCRVERGGERRFLLADAEKSIRRQFGEEALKRLPAGNPAAAMAIGGLLSYLYETQKTDLSHINDLDYYEQGVFLELDLTARRNLELTETLRNKEKKGSLLWVLDKTKTPMGGRCLRSWLERPLLSVTAINRRSSAVAALVEATIAREELSAAMTGLGDMERLLGRIVYGTAGGRDMASLRAAMERLPEIKAQLASVKDRRLGELAAELDVLEDLRDRIARTICDEPPFSVREGGFIRDGFDQEVDRLRHILQGGKGVIPEMEAREKEKTGIRTLKIGYNKVFGYYIEVSNSFKDQVPDTYIRKQTLVNGERFITQELKDLEHEILTASERVVALEYQLFTALREEISAAAVRIQKTAAAVAELDALVSFAAVAVRNNYCRPDVDESGVIEIQEGRHPVVERVLKDSLFVPNHTFMGEKEERVAIITGPNMAGKSTYMRQVALIVLMAQMGSFVPAAHAHIGVVDRIFTRIGASDDLSAGQSTFMVEMTEVSDILHHATKNSLLILDEIGRGTSTYDGMSIARAVLEYCAEKKRAKTLFATHYHELTELENSLPGTVNYNIAVKARGEEIIFLRKIVPGGADRSYGIEVARLAGLPEKVVQRAKAILKELEAENGVQYVAARRESDQMTLGALGEGEGLDAIRRCQPDTLTPIEAMSLIYEWKQKLQ
;
A
#
# COMPACT_ATOMS: atom_id res chain seq x y z
N MET A 1 9.84 27.48 44.08
CA MET A 1 9.95 26.92 42.69
C MET A 1 11.37 27.20 42.24
N ALA A 2 12.14 26.17 41.91
CA ALA A 2 13.49 26.36 41.39
C ALA A 2 13.44 27.16 40.10
N GLU A 3 14.28 28.15 39.91
CA GLU A 3 14.37 28.92 38.67
C GLU A 3 14.74 28.00 37.52
N LEU A 4 13.81 27.83 36.60
CA LEU A 4 14.04 27.12 35.35
C LEU A 4 15.08 27.86 34.52
N THR A 5 16.03 27.14 33.93
CA THR A 5 16.97 27.74 32.98
C THR A 5 16.24 28.38 31.80
N PRO A 6 16.78 29.42 31.16
CA PRO A 6 16.15 30.05 30.01
C PRO A 6 15.80 29.05 28.90
N MET A 7 16.68 28.07 28.64
CA MET A 7 16.48 26.99 27.68
C MET A 7 15.26 26.09 28.04
N MET A 8 15.15 25.75 29.35
CA MET A 8 14.03 24.89 29.79
C MET A 8 12.69 25.63 29.77
N ARG A 9 12.69 26.95 29.97
CA ARG A 9 11.48 27.77 29.74
C ARG A 9 11.05 27.72 28.29
N GLN A 10 11.99 27.90 27.35
CA GLN A 10 11.69 27.80 25.90
C GLN A 10 11.15 26.40 25.52
N TYR A 11 11.74 25.33 26.08
CA TYR A 11 11.22 23.96 25.86
C TYR A 11 9.78 23.82 26.32
N LEU A 12 9.45 24.26 27.53
CA LEU A 12 8.12 24.16 28.12
C LEU A 12 7.08 25.03 27.40
N GLU A 13 7.47 26.20 26.91
CA GLU A 13 6.58 27.04 26.08
C GLU A 13 6.23 26.34 24.79
N ILE A 14 7.19 25.79 24.04
CA ILE A 14 6.97 25.07 22.80
C ILE A 14 6.17 23.78 23.05
N LYS A 15 6.45 23.06 24.16
CA LYS A 15 5.72 21.84 24.54
C LYS A 15 4.27 22.12 24.87
N LYS A 16 3.95 23.25 25.47
CA LYS A 16 2.57 23.66 25.81
C LYS A 16 1.70 23.80 24.57
N ASP A 17 2.27 24.26 23.46
CA ASP A 17 1.54 24.39 22.19
C ASP A 17 1.40 23.04 21.45
N ASN A 18 2.18 22.02 21.86
CA ASN A 18 2.19 20.68 21.23
C ASN A 18 2.19 19.57 22.31
N PRO A 19 1.16 19.52 23.17
CA PRO A 19 1.14 18.61 24.33
C PRO A 19 1.17 17.13 23.94
N ASP A 20 0.55 16.77 22.83
CA ASP A 20 0.37 15.38 22.37
C ASP A 20 1.53 14.83 21.52
N SER A 21 2.60 15.64 21.31
CA SER A 21 3.73 15.26 20.47
C SER A 21 4.99 15.08 21.32
N ILE A 22 5.79 14.07 21.05
CA ILE A 22 7.13 13.94 21.63
C ILE A 22 8.01 15.01 20.98
N LEU A 23 8.54 15.93 21.80
CA LEU A 23 9.31 17.08 21.30
C LEU A 23 10.79 16.71 21.14
N PHE A 24 11.25 16.65 19.90
CA PHE A 24 12.67 16.50 19.55
C PHE A 24 13.31 17.88 19.51
N PHE A 25 13.88 18.29 20.63
CA PHE A 25 14.41 19.64 20.83
C PHE A 25 15.88 19.71 20.47
N ARG A 26 16.26 20.47 19.42
CA ARG A 26 17.63 20.55 18.93
C ARG A 26 18.57 21.26 19.92
N LEU A 27 19.63 20.56 20.34
CA LEU A 27 20.70 21.08 21.19
C LEU A 27 22.06 20.61 20.67
N GLY A 28 22.76 21.49 19.93
CA GLY A 28 23.99 21.11 19.25
C GLY A 28 23.77 19.96 18.26
N ASP A 29 24.49 18.85 18.44
CA ASP A 29 24.40 17.68 17.56
C ASP A 29 23.35 16.65 18.00
N PHE A 30 22.49 16.98 18.97
CA PHE A 30 21.48 16.07 19.47
C PHE A 30 20.09 16.68 19.40
N TYR A 31 19.10 15.79 19.26
CA TYR A 31 17.74 16.06 19.69
C TYR A 31 17.59 15.54 21.12
N GLU A 32 17.29 16.41 22.04
CA GLU A 32 17.09 16.09 23.45
C GLU A 32 15.60 16.16 23.79
N MET A 33 15.14 15.22 24.57
CA MET A 33 13.78 15.11 25.09
C MET A 33 13.84 15.24 26.62
N PHE A 34 12.83 15.87 27.19
CA PHE A 34 12.80 16.13 28.64
C PHE A 34 11.48 15.66 29.24
N ASP A 35 11.47 15.43 30.54
CA ASP A 35 10.33 15.06 31.37
C ASP A 35 9.59 13.83 30.85
N GLU A 36 8.27 13.87 30.67
CA GLU A 36 7.46 12.75 30.19
C GLU A 36 7.83 12.31 28.76
N ASP A 37 8.25 13.24 27.89
CA ASP A 37 8.75 12.90 26.56
C ASP A 37 10.01 12.03 26.65
N ALA A 38 10.92 12.35 27.59
CA ALA A 38 12.12 11.56 27.82
C ALA A 38 11.81 10.16 28.36
N ARG A 39 10.85 10.04 29.30
CA ARG A 39 10.41 8.75 29.84
C ARG A 39 9.80 7.88 28.76
N THR A 40 8.91 8.46 27.95
CA THR A 40 8.25 7.79 26.84
C THR A 40 9.26 7.36 25.79
N ALA A 41 10.11 8.27 25.31
CA ALA A 41 11.12 7.96 24.30
C ALA A 41 12.15 6.93 24.80
N SER A 42 12.60 7.04 26.06
CA SER A 42 13.50 6.04 26.66
C SER A 42 12.91 4.63 26.64
N ARG A 43 11.64 4.49 27.02
CA ARG A 43 10.93 3.20 27.02
C ARG A 43 10.71 2.65 25.63
N GLU A 44 10.25 3.49 24.70
CA GLU A 44 9.84 3.04 23.35
C GLU A 44 11.02 2.83 22.41
N LEU A 45 12.14 3.49 22.65
CA LEU A 45 13.33 3.47 21.79
C LEU A 45 14.52 2.76 22.42
N ASP A 46 14.40 2.27 23.66
CA ASP A 46 15.50 1.67 24.44
C ASP A 46 16.68 2.64 24.66
N LEU A 47 16.37 3.92 24.93
CA LEU A 47 17.38 4.94 25.21
C LEU A 47 17.70 5.04 26.70
N THR A 48 18.95 5.33 27.01
CA THR A 48 19.36 5.58 28.40
C THR A 48 18.72 6.86 28.93
N LEU A 49 17.94 6.75 30.00
CA LEU A 49 17.41 7.90 30.71
C LEU A 49 18.49 8.49 31.60
N THR A 50 18.74 9.78 31.46
CA THR A 50 19.74 10.54 32.21
C THR A 50 19.15 11.84 32.74
N SER A 51 19.97 12.73 33.29
CA SER A 51 19.58 14.08 33.66
C SER A 51 20.75 15.04 33.42
N ARG A 52 20.46 16.32 33.18
CA ARG A 52 21.52 17.36 33.02
C ARG A 52 22.17 17.81 34.33
N ASP A 53 21.57 17.52 35.47
CA ASP A 53 22.07 17.88 36.78
C ASP A 53 23.20 16.91 37.21
N HIS A 54 24.42 17.24 36.83
CA HIS A 54 25.62 16.50 37.22
C HIS A 54 26.58 17.40 38.03
N GLY A 55 27.15 16.87 39.11
CA GLY A 55 28.20 17.55 39.89
C GLY A 55 27.95 17.62 41.39
N LYS A 56 28.86 18.28 42.11
CA LYS A 56 28.84 18.39 43.59
C LYS A 56 27.62 19.11 44.17
N HIS A 57 26.83 19.81 43.32
CA HIS A 57 25.63 20.57 43.70
C HIS A 57 24.39 20.05 42.95
N ALA A 58 24.41 18.82 42.46
CA ALA A 58 23.27 18.22 41.78
C ALA A 58 22.10 18.06 42.77
N LYS A 59 20.87 18.33 42.26
CA LYS A 59 19.63 18.12 43.05
C LYS A 59 19.47 16.63 43.41
N PRO A 60 18.67 16.30 44.46
CA PRO A 60 18.27 14.93 44.73
C PRO A 60 17.72 14.23 43.50
N ALA A 61 17.93 12.94 43.38
CA ALA A 61 17.54 12.17 42.17
C ALA A 61 16.05 12.33 41.79
N GLU A 62 15.18 12.49 42.78
CA GLU A 62 13.72 12.68 42.64
C GLU A 62 13.33 14.07 42.10
N GLU A 63 14.20 15.07 42.23
CA GLU A 63 13.98 16.44 41.75
C GLU A 63 14.64 16.75 40.41
N ARG A 64 15.35 15.78 39.80
CA ARG A 64 16.05 15.96 38.51
C ARG A 64 15.07 15.77 37.37
N ILE A 65 15.12 16.70 36.40
CA ILE A 65 14.35 16.56 35.17
C ILE A 65 14.96 15.42 34.35
N PRO A 66 14.19 14.33 34.06
CA PRO A 66 14.69 13.25 33.24
C PRO A 66 14.92 13.74 31.82
N MET A 67 15.94 13.18 31.18
CA MET A 67 16.35 13.55 29.84
C MET A 67 16.85 12.31 29.10
N CYS A 68 16.58 12.23 27.80
CA CYS A 68 17.28 11.35 26.87
C CYS A 68 17.55 12.10 25.57
N GLY A 69 18.47 11.62 24.77
CA GLY A 69 18.81 12.28 23.51
C GLY A 69 19.29 11.30 22.45
N ILE A 70 19.15 11.70 21.20
CA ILE A 70 19.61 10.98 20.02
C ILE A 70 20.44 11.91 19.12
N PRO A 71 21.45 11.41 18.39
CA PRO A 71 22.14 12.20 17.40
C PRO A 71 21.16 12.65 16.31
N TYR A 72 21.18 13.96 15.96
CA TYR A 72 20.21 14.50 15.00
C TYR A 72 20.28 13.84 13.62
N HIS A 73 21.47 13.44 13.19
CA HIS A 73 21.70 12.78 11.90
C HIS A 73 21.15 11.34 11.84
N ALA A 74 20.88 10.73 13.00
CA ALA A 74 20.30 9.40 13.11
C ALA A 74 18.81 9.42 13.48
N SER A 75 18.18 10.59 13.56
CA SER A 75 16.82 10.77 14.07
C SER A 75 15.75 10.02 13.26
N GLU A 76 15.92 9.86 11.96
CA GLU A 76 14.93 9.22 11.06
C GLU A 76 14.55 7.81 11.55
N ALA A 77 15.53 6.98 11.89
CA ALA A 77 15.26 5.61 12.37
C ALA A 77 14.50 5.58 13.72
N TYR A 78 14.76 6.55 14.59
CA TYR A 78 14.05 6.68 15.87
C TYR A 78 12.63 7.23 15.68
N ILE A 79 12.48 8.22 14.81
CA ILE A 79 11.17 8.75 14.42
C ILE A 79 10.30 7.63 13.84
N ALA A 80 10.83 6.83 12.92
CA ALA A 80 10.15 5.69 12.33
C ALA A 80 9.57 4.73 13.38
N ARG A 81 10.36 4.40 14.41
CA ARG A 81 9.93 3.51 15.51
C ARG A 81 8.80 4.13 16.35
N LEU A 82 8.83 5.43 16.61
CA LEU A 82 7.77 6.13 17.35
C LEU A 82 6.49 6.23 16.53
N ILE A 83 6.60 6.60 15.26
CA ILE A 83 5.46 6.70 14.34
C ILE A 83 4.77 5.34 14.15
N ALA A 84 5.53 4.25 13.97
CA ALA A 84 4.99 2.89 13.88
C ALA A 84 4.20 2.47 15.13
N LYS A 85 4.48 3.08 16.29
CA LYS A 85 3.74 2.88 17.55
C LYS A 85 2.62 3.92 17.77
N GLY A 86 2.32 4.76 16.76
CA GLY A 86 1.24 5.74 16.78
C GLY A 86 1.55 7.06 17.51
N TYR A 87 2.81 7.33 17.87
CA TYR A 87 3.19 8.61 18.46
C TYR A 87 3.33 9.71 17.41
N LYS A 88 3.17 10.97 17.83
CA LYS A 88 3.55 12.17 17.06
C LYS A 88 4.91 12.66 17.50
N VAL A 89 5.71 13.16 16.58
CA VAL A 89 7.03 13.72 16.85
C VAL A 89 7.10 15.15 16.32
N ALA A 90 7.30 16.12 17.21
CA ALA A 90 7.50 17.52 16.85
C ALA A 90 9.00 17.81 16.73
N ILE A 91 9.44 18.21 15.55
CA ILE A 91 10.83 18.55 15.25
C ILE A 91 11.03 20.04 15.53
N CYS A 92 11.84 20.33 16.53
CA CYS A 92 12.18 21.68 16.95
C CYS A 92 13.64 21.99 16.61
N GLU A 93 13.85 22.91 15.67
CA GLU A 93 15.16 23.29 15.15
C GLU A 93 15.59 24.70 15.63
N GLN A 94 16.88 24.95 15.55
CA GLN A 94 17.48 26.26 15.79
C GLN A 94 17.20 27.16 14.59
N MET A 95 16.57 28.31 14.80
CA MET A 95 16.15 29.23 13.75
C MET A 95 17.24 30.27 13.42
N GLU A 96 18.33 30.30 14.16
CA GLU A 96 19.45 31.19 13.98
C GLU A 96 20.76 30.45 14.26
N ASP A 97 21.86 30.93 13.67
CA ASP A 97 23.18 30.34 13.87
C ASP A 97 23.67 30.58 15.34
N PRO A 98 23.99 29.51 16.07
CA PRO A 98 24.54 29.64 17.44
C PRO A 98 25.80 30.50 17.55
N ALA A 99 26.61 30.58 16.46
CA ALA A 99 27.84 31.40 16.43
C ALA A 99 27.55 32.90 16.39
N THR A 100 26.40 33.31 15.86
CA THR A 100 26.01 34.73 15.67
C THR A 100 24.96 35.19 16.68
N ALA A 101 24.33 34.26 17.39
CA ALA A 101 23.23 34.55 18.32
C ALA A 101 23.71 35.38 19.55
N LYS A 102 23.04 36.51 19.80
CA LYS A 102 23.25 37.30 21.00
C LYS A 102 22.33 36.81 22.13
N GLY A 103 22.70 35.72 22.80
CA GLY A 103 21.95 35.15 23.91
C GLY A 103 21.44 33.73 23.67
N LEU A 104 20.21 33.42 24.10
CA LEU A 104 19.63 32.11 23.88
C LEU A 104 19.18 31.98 22.44
N VAL A 105 19.70 30.98 21.71
CA VAL A 105 19.31 30.65 20.33
C VAL A 105 17.81 30.41 20.24
N LYS A 106 17.14 31.12 19.34
CA LYS A 106 15.71 30.95 19.09
C LYS A 106 15.47 29.58 18.44
N ARG A 107 14.46 28.88 18.92
CA ARG A 107 14.01 27.59 18.38
C ARG A 107 12.53 27.64 18.08
N ASP A 108 12.12 26.91 17.05
CA ASP A 108 10.71 26.77 16.69
C ASP A 108 10.46 25.38 16.09
N ILE A 109 9.21 24.92 16.12
CA ILE A 109 8.80 23.70 15.45
C ILE A 109 8.73 23.97 13.95
N ILE A 110 9.55 23.24 13.21
CA ILE A 110 9.57 23.28 11.75
C ILE A 110 8.59 22.29 11.13
N ARG A 111 8.27 21.19 11.85
CA ARG A 111 7.38 20.14 11.37
C ARG A 111 6.89 19.25 12.53
N VAL A 112 5.64 18.78 12.43
CA VAL A 112 5.12 17.70 13.27
C VAL A 112 4.90 16.47 12.38
N ILE A 113 5.62 15.39 12.68
CA ILE A 113 5.52 14.12 11.97
C ILE A 113 4.50 13.24 12.69
N THR A 114 3.54 12.73 11.94
CA THR A 114 2.44 11.89 12.44
C THR A 114 2.30 10.63 11.58
N PRO A 115 1.56 9.59 12.00
CA PRO A 115 1.37 8.40 11.19
C PRO A 115 0.86 8.68 9.76
N GLY A 116 -0.02 9.66 9.58
CA GLY A 116 -0.58 10.05 8.28
C GLY A 116 0.29 11.00 7.47
N THR A 117 1.32 11.62 8.08
CA THR A 117 2.16 12.63 7.42
C THR A 117 3.64 12.25 7.30
N VAL A 118 3.99 11.01 7.61
CA VAL A 118 5.35 10.50 7.43
C VAL A 118 5.72 10.46 5.94
N THR A 119 6.92 10.98 5.61
CA THR A 119 7.45 11.03 4.23
C THR A 119 8.72 10.21 4.05
N ASP A 120 9.25 9.65 5.13
CA ASP A 120 10.44 8.81 5.06
C ASP A 120 10.08 7.44 4.47
N VAL A 121 10.76 7.07 3.39
CA VAL A 121 10.57 5.80 2.67
C VAL A 121 10.83 4.59 3.56
N ALA A 122 11.77 4.70 4.53
CA ALA A 122 12.08 3.63 5.46
C ALA A 122 10.91 3.23 6.38
N CYS A 123 9.91 4.13 6.53
CA CYS A 123 8.72 3.94 7.37
C CYS A 123 7.50 3.42 6.59
N LEU A 124 7.58 3.32 5.26
CA LEU A 124 6.45 3.10 4.38
C LEU A 124 6.64 1.83 3.54
N ASP A 125 5.54 1.13 3.29
CA ASP A 125 5.52 0.11 2.23
C ASP A 125 5.57 0.82 0.86
N ASP A 126 6.48 0.39 0.00
CA ASP A 126 6.69 1.02 -1.32
C ASP A 126 5.47 0.90 -2.22
N LYS A 127 4.72 -0.19 -2.14
CA LYS A 127 3.58 -0.51 -2.98
C LYS A 127 2.22 -0.24 -2.32
N SER A 128 2.20 0.46 -1.19
CA SER A 128 0.97 0.94 -0.56
C SER A 128 1.00 2.45 -0.31
N SER A 129 -0.18 3.06 -0.36
CA SER A 129 -0.36 4.47 -0.04
C SER A 129 -0.50 4.65 1.47
N ASN A 130 -0.10 5.83 1.98
CA ASN A 130 -0.23 6.19 3.39
C ASN A 130 -1.23 7.34 3.52
N PHE A 131 -2.48 7.02 3.80
CA PHE A 131 -3.54 8.03 3.81
C PHE A 131 -3.73 8.69 5.16
N LEU A 132 -3.80 10.02 5.14
CA LEU A 132 -4.42 10.86 6.15
C LEU A 132 -5.88 11.10 5.75
N CYS A 133 -6.81 11.00 6.70
CA CYS A 133 -8.23 11.18 6.45
C CYS A 133 -8.80 12.37 7.21
N GLY A 134 -9.65 13.17 6.56
CA GLY A 134 -10.50 14.20 7.18
C GLY A 134 -11.97 13.80 7.09
N ILE A 135 -12.67 13.66 8.20
CA ILE A 135 -14.07 13.24 8.23
C ILE A 135 -14.93 14.33 8.83
N TYR A 136 -15.96 14.71 8.08
CA TYR A 136 -17.03 15.58 8.54
C TYR A 136 -18.34 14.79 8.59
N LEU A 137 -19.06 14.89 9.69
CA LEU A 137 -20.38 14.28 9.90
C LEU A 137 -21.28 15.26 10.63
N ASP A 138 -22.50 15.43 10.12
CA ASP A 138 -23.60 16.09 10.79
C ASP A 138 -24.89 15.25 10.72
N GLU A 139 -26.05 15.81 11.15
CA GLU A 139 -27.32 15.09 11.18
C GLU A 139 -27.84 14.66 9.80
N ARG A 140 -27.42 15.30 8.71
CA ARG A 140 -27.98 15.10 7.36
C ARG A 140 -26.95 14.65 6.34
N SER A 141 -25.68 14.98 6.56
CA SER A 141 -24.64 14.79 5.59
C SER A 141 -23.36 14.26 6.23
N ALA A 142 -22.54 13.64 5.41
CA ALA A 142 -21.22 13.17 5.78
C ALA A 142 -20.28 13.30 4.60
N ALA A 143 -18.99 13.45 4.87
CA ALA A 143 -17.95 13.43 3.85
C ALA A 143 -16.64 12.90 4.42
N ALA A 144 -15.87 12.26 3.56
CA ALA A 144 -14.53 11.78 3.87
C ALA A 144 -13.55 12.26 2.79
N ALA A 145 -12.47 12.89 3.22
CA ALA A 145 -11.35 13.30 2.39
C ALA A 145 -10.13 12.47 2.75
N PHE A 146 -9.41 11.94 1.77
CA PHE A 146 -8.22 11.13 1.94
C PHE A 146 -7.06 11.77 1.18
N CYS A 147 -5.91 11.89 1.81
CA CYS A 147 -4.71 12.44 1.18
C CYS A 147 -3.49 11.58 1.49
N ASP A 148 -2.80 11.13 0.46
CA ASP A 148 -1.45 10.58 0.59
C ASP A 148 -0.45 11.72 0.38
N VAL A 149 0.08 12.20 1.48
CA VAL A 149 0.98 13.35 1.53
C VAL A 149 2.30 13.07 0.78
N THR A 150 2.69 11.80 0.67
CA THR A 150 3.95 11.40 0.00
C THR A 150 3.88 11.47 -1.52
N THR A 151 2.69 11.21 -2.08
CA THR A 151 2.43 11.19 -3.54
C THR A 151 1.66 12.41 -4.02
N GLY A 152 1.01 13.14 -3.10
CA GLY A 152 0.19 14.30 -3.42
C GLY A 152 -1.21 13.95 -3.93
N LYS A 153 -1.66 12.69 -3.85
CA LYS A 153 -2.99 12.27 -4.27
C LYS A 153 -4.03 12.59 -3.20
N ALA A 154 -5.08 13.31 -3.58
CA ALA A 154 -6.20 13.63 -2.72
C ALA A 154 -7.52 13.13 -3.33
N HIS A 155 -8.33 12.47 -2.51
CA HIS A 155 -9.63 11.91 -2.87
C HIS A 155 -10.70 12.44 -1.93
N LEU A 156 -11.90 12.65 -2.44
CA LEU A 156 -13.00 13.21 -1.68
C LEU A 156 -14.32 12.59 -2.12
N THR A 157 -15.15 12.23 -1.15
CA THR A 157 -16.52 11.78 -1.41
C THR A 157 -17.46 12.30 -0.33
N ALA A 158 -18.75 12.41 -0.66
CA ALA A 158 -19.77 12.92 0.25
C ALA A 158 -21.06 12.11 0.14
N PHE A 159 -21.74 11.96 1.25
CA PHE A 159 -22.94 11.17 1.40
C PHE A 159 -24.05 11.96 2.10
N SER A 160 -25.29 11.58 1.85
CA SER A 160 -26.47 12.14 2.50
C SER A 160 -27.44 11.02 2.89
N GLY A 161 -28.29 11.28 3.88
CA GLY A 161 -29.31 10.31 4.33
C GLY A 161 -28.85 9.46 5.52
N ASP A 162 -29.65 8.46 5.85
CA ASP A 162 -29.50 7.70 7.10
C ASP A 162 -28.31 6.76 7.08
N GLU A 163 -27.91 6.26 5.90
CA GLU A 163 -26.80 5.30 5.72
C GLU A 163 -25.43 5.99 5.60
N ARG A 164 -25.33 7.30 5.75
CA ARG A 164 -24.11 8.09 5.54
C ARG A 164 -22.90 7.61 6.36
N VAL A 165 -23.14 7.13 7.58
CA VAL A 165 -22.08 6.60 8.45
C VAL A 165 -21.54 5.28 7.89
N GLU A 166 -22.42 4.39 7.40
CA GLU A 166 -22.05 3.13 6.78
C GLU A 166 -21.20 3.34 5.53
N HIS A 167 -21.62 4.30 4.70
CA HIS A 167 -20.83 4.66 3.51
C HIS A 167 -19.43 5.18 3.86
N ILE A 168 -19.28 5.99 4.93
CA ILE A 168 -17.96 6.40 5.40
C ILE A 168 -17.14 5.18 5.84
N ILE A 169 -17.72 4.26 6.60
CA ILE A 169 -17.05 3.04 7.06
C ILE A 169 -16.56 2.19 5.88
N ASN A 170 -17.35 2.08 4.82
CA ASN A 170 -16.95 1.37 3.60
C ASN A 170 -15.78 2.07 2.87
N GLU A 171 -15.78 3.41 2.83
CA GLU A 171 -14.63 4.17 2.30
C GLU A 171 -13.37 4.01 3.15
N LEU A 172 -13.51 4.00 4.48
CA LEU A 172 -12.38 3.69 5.36
C LEU A 172 -11.77 2.31 5.07
N GLY A 173 -12.61 1.34 4.74
CA GLY A 173 -12.16 0.01 4.31
C GLY A 173 -11.37 0.04 2.99
N ARG A 174 -11.69 0.96 2.11
CA ARG A 174 -11.03 1.16 0.82
C ARG A 174 -9.66 1.81 0.97
N PHE A 175 -9.55 2.83 1.81
CA PHE A 175 -8.33 3.64 1.95
C PHE A 175 -7.45 3.21 3.12
N SER A 176 -8.01 2.57 4.15
CA SER A 176 -7.30 2.13 5.36
C SER A 176 -6.37 3.21 5.91
N PRO A 177 -6.90 4.39 6.34
CA PRO A 177 -6.07 5.52 6.71
C PRO A 177 -5.24 5.24 7.97
N ALA A 178 -3.99 5.71 7.98
CA ALA A 178 -3.11 5.62 9.15
C ALA A 178 -3.48 6.64 10.24
N GLU A 179 -4.12 7.75 9.84
CA GLU A 179 -4.54 8.82 10.73
C GLU A 179 -5.84 9.46 10.23
N ALA A 180 -6.72 9.85 11.15
CA ALA A 180 -7.99 10.49 10.84
C ALA A 180 -8.26 11.70 11.75
N ILE A 181 -8.70 12.81 11.14
CA ILE A 181 -9.11 14.04 11.81
C ILE A 181 -10.62 14.16 11.72
N LEU A 182 -11.29 14.26 12.85
CA LEU A 182 -12.74 14.23 12.95
C LEU A 182 -13.29 15.56 13.44
N ASN A 183 -14.41 16.02 12.85
CA ASN A 183 -15.21 17.07 13.47
C ASN A 183 -15.93 16.54 14.71
N ASP A 184 -16.62 17.41 15.45
CA ASP A 184 -17.28 17.00 16.70
C ASP A 184 -18.42 16.01 16.46
N GLY A 185 -19.15 16.09 15.35
CA GLY A 185 -20.19 15.13 14.99
C GLY A 185 -19.65 13.73 14.71
N ALA A 186 -18.57 13.62 13.93
CA ALA A 186 -17.87 12.35 13.68
C ALA A 186 -17.20 11.79 14.94
N TRP A 187 -16.71 12.66 15.83
CA TRP A 187 -16.15 12.25 17.12
C TRP A 187 -17.20 11.67 18.08
N ALA A 188 -18.44 12.15 17.99
CA ALA A 188 -19.55 11.64 18.81
C ALA A 188 -20.10 10.28 18.32
N GLU A 189 -19.77 9.86 17.09
CA GLU A 189 -20.25 8.60 16.50
C GLU A 189 -19.39 7.42 16.97
N SER A 190 -19.91 6.67 17.95
CA SER A 190 -19.17 5.58 18.59
C SER A 190 -18.75 4.48 17.64
N ARG A 191 -19.61 4.11 16.69
CA ARG A 191 -19.37 3.04 15.72
C ARG A 191 -18.22 3.41 14.76
N LEU A 192 -18.14 4.67 14.37
CA LEU A 192 -17.06 5.18 13.53
C LEU A 192 -15.74 5.18 14.28
N LEU A 193 -15.73 5.64 15.54
CA LEU A 193 -14.52 5.65 16.38
C LEU A 193 -13.97 4.26 16.65
N GLU A 194 -14.85 3.31 17.00
CA GLU A 194 -14.51 1.92 17.22
C GLU A 194 -13.89 1.30 15.96
N THR A 195 -14.52 1.52 14.80
CA THR A 195 -14.03 1.02 13.51
C THR A 195 -12.64 1.58 13.20
N LEU A 196 -12.41 2.87 13.35
CA LEU A 196 -11.11 3.49 13.11
C LEU A 196 -10.03 2.94 14.04
N ARG A 197 -10.31 2.83 15.34
CA ARG A 197 -9.32 2.43 16.34
C ARG A 197 -9.03 0.95 16.35
N GLU A 198 -10.09 0.12 16.34
CA GLU A 198 -9.96 -1.32 16.56
C GLU A 198 -9.76 -2.10 15.28
N LYS A 199 -10.49 -1.75 14.19
CA LYS A 199 -10.37 -2.47 12.92
C LYS A 199 -9.20 -1.97 12.05
N PHE A 200 -8.98 -0.65 12.02
CA PHE A 200 -7.92 -0.06 11.19
C PHE A 200 -6.66 0.33 11.96
N HIS A 201 -6.67 0.26 13.30
CA HIS A 201 -5.57 0.75 14.14
C HIS A 201 -5.16 2.18 13.78
N CYS A 202 -6.14 2.96 13.30
CA CYS A 202 -5.98 4.32 12.86
C CYS A 202 -5.79 5.26 14.04
N ARG A 203 -4.82 6.15 13.98
CA ARG A 203 -4.72 7.23 14.95
C ARG A 203 -5.83 8.24 14.71
N VAL A 204 -6.65 8.51 15.73
CA VAL A 204 -7.79 9.42 15.61
C VAL A 204 -7.56 10.67 16.43
N GLU A 205 -7.75 11.83 15.79
CA GLU A 205 -7.66 13.14 16.42
C GLU A 205 -8.98 13.91 16.31
N ARG A 206 -9.37 14.58 17.41
CA ARG A 206 -10.49 15.49 17.39
C ARG A 206 -10.05 16.83 16.79
N GLY A 207 -10.54 17.16 15.61
CA GLY A 207 -10.21 18.40 14.90
C GLY A 207 -10.91 19.65 15.45
N GLY A 208 -12.04 19.46 16.16
CA GLY A 208 -12.89 20.56 16.64
C GLY A 208 -13.62 21.29 15.51
N GLU A 209 -14.62 22.07 15.85
CA GLU A 209 -15.45 22.80 14.88
C GLU A 209 -14.66 23.83 14.04
N ARG A 210 -13.64 24.46 14.62
CA ARG A 210 -12.90 25.55 13.98
C ARG A 210 -12.20 25.13 12.69
N ARG A 211 -11.67 23.90 12.63
CA ARG A 211 -10.96 23.40 11.43
C ARG A 211 -11.92 23.09 10.27
N PHE A 212 -13.20 22.84 10.58
CA PHE A 212 -14.21 22.43 9.60
C PHE A 212 -15.17 23.58 9.23
N LEU A 213 -14.82 24.83 9.49
CA LEU A 213 -15.64 26.01 9.10
C LEU A 213 -15.68 26.14 7.58
N LEU A 214 -16.88 26.20 7.00
CA LEU A 214 -17.09 26.24 5.55
C LEU A 214 -16.32 27.38 4.86
N ALA A 215 -16.35 28.58 5.42
CA ALA A 215 -15.66 29.74 4.83
C ALA A 215 -14.14 29.57 4.76
N ASP A 216 -13.54 28.96 5.79
CA ASP A 216 -12.10 28.67 5.83
C ASP A 216 -11.75 27.47 4.92
N ALA A 217 -12.64 26.49 4.85
CA ALA A 217 -12.52 25.34 3.95
C ALA A 217 -12.50 25.78 2.48
N GLU A 218 -13.47 26.59 2.05
CA GLU A 218 -13.51 27.11 0.68
C GLU A 218 -12.26 27.93 0.32
N LYS A 219 -11.78 28.76 1.26
CA LYS A 219 -10.55 29.53 1.08
C LYS A 219 -9.32 28.60 0.91
N SER A 220 -9.25 27.55 1.72
CA SER A 220 -8.17 26.56 1.65
C SER A 220 -8.20 25.77 0.33
N ILE A 221 -9.39 25.37 -0.13
CA ILE A 221 -9.60 24.69 -1.41
C ILE A 221 -9.17 25.58 -2.58
N ARG A 222 -9.61 26.84 -2.60
CA ARG A 222 -9.18 27.79 -3.65
C ARG A 222 -7.67 27.97 -3.69
N ARG A 223 -7.05 28.08 -2.53
CA ARG A 223 -5.58 28.23 -2.41
C ARG A 223 -4.86 26.99 -2.91
N GLN A 224 -5.33 25.81 -2.58
CA GLN A 224 -4.62 24.55 -2.83
C GLN A 224 -4.90 23.98 -4.23
N PHE A 225 -6.18 23.93 -4.64
CA PHE A 225 -6.64 23.26 -5.86
C PHE A 225 -7.19 24.21 -6.92
N GLY A 226 -7.34 25.49 -6.59
CA GLY A 226 -7.91 26.49 -7.49
C GLY A 226 -9.44 26.56 -7.44
N GLU A 227 -10.00 27.57 -8.15
CA GLU A 227 -11.44 27.82 -8.18
C GLU A 227 -12.24 26.72 -8.88
N GLU A 228 -11.67 26.07 -9.90
CA GLU A 228 -12.35 25.00 -10.65
C GLU A 228 -12.59 23.74 -9.80
N ALA A 229 -11.70 23.44 -8.88
CA ALA A 229 -11.91 22.33 -7.96
C ALA A 229 -13.09 22.57 -7.03
N LEU A 230 -13.23 23.80 -6.53
CA LEU A 230 -14.37 24.18 -5.68
C LEU A 230 -15.70 24.09 -6.43
N LYS A 231 -15.75 24.48 -7.72
CA LYS A 231 -16.97 24.40 -8.54
C LYS A 231 -17.40 22.96 -8.86
N ARG A 232 -16.49 22.01 -8.82
CA ARG A 232 -16.80 20.57 -9.02
C ARG A 232 -17.44 19.93 -7.80
N LEU A 233 -17.33 20.55 -6.62
CA LEU A 233 -17.95 20.03 -5.41
C LEU A 233 -19.48 20.21 -5.46
N PRO A 234 -20.25 19.29 -4.84
CA PRO A 234 -21.70 19.36 -4.88
C PRO A 234 -22.23 20.60 -4.14
N ALA A 235 -22.86 21.49 -4.84
CA ALA A 235 -23.39 22.74 -4.28
C ALA A 235 -24.42 22.50 -3.15
N GLY A 236 -25.09 21.36 -3.15
CA GLY A 236 -26.10 20.97 -2.13
C GLY A 236 -25.54 20.25 -0.91
N ASN A 237 -24.24 19.91 -0.89
CA ASN A 237 -23.63 19.19 0.23
C ASN A 237 -22.31 19.84 0.65
N PRO A 238 -22.34 20.82 1.56
CA PRO A 238 -21.15 21.51 2.02
C PRO A 238 -20.18 20.63 2.83
N ALA A 239 -20.63 19.46 3.29
CA ALA A 239 -19.80 18.51 4.03
C ALA A 239 -18.53 18.12 3.26
N ALA A 240 -18.62 18.02 1.91
CA ALA A 240 -17.46 17.73 1.06
C ALA A 240 -16.37 18.80 1.24
N ALA A 241 -16.74 20.09 1.14
CA ALA A 241 -15.78 21.17 1.34
C ALA A 241 -15.21 21.18 2.77
N MET A 242 -16.07 20.94 3.78
CA MET A 242 -15.65 20.93 5.18
C MET A 242 -14.70 19.79 5.49
N ALA A 243 -14.91 18.59 4.95
CA ALA A 243 -14.02 17.45 5.17
C ALA A 243 -12.61 17.69 4.61
N ILE A 244 -12.50 18.12 3.33
CA ILE A 244 -11.19 18.41 2.73
C ILE A 244 -10.55 19.66 3.34
N GLY A 245 -11.35 20.67 3.70
CA GLY A 245 -10.89 21.88 4.38
C GLY A 245 -10.29 21.59 5.75
N GLY A 246 -10.94 20.75 6.55
CA GLY A 246 -10.42 20.28 7.85
C GLY A 246 -9.10 19.52 7.72
N LEU A 247 -8.99 18.65 6.72
CA LEU A 247 -7.75 17.95 6.40
C LEU A 247 -6.63 18.91 5.99
N LEU A 248 -6.92 19.86 5.09
CA LEU A 248 -5.93 20.87 4.66
C LEU A 248 -5.46 21.74 5.82
N SER A 249 -6.39 22.18 6.69
CA SER A 249 -6.05 22.95 7.89
C SER A 249 -5.06 22.20 8.77
N TYR A 250 -5.31 20.92 9.01
CA TYR A 250 -4.39 20.07 9.77
C TYR A 250 -3.02 19.91 9.09
N LEU A 251 -2.98 19.72 7.77
CA LEU A 251 -1.74 19.64 7.01
C LEU A 251 -0.92 20.92 7.09
N TYR A 252 -1.55 22.10 6.95
CA TYR A 252 -0.85 23.37 7.08
C TYR A 252 -0.29 23.59 8.49
N GLU A 253 -1.03 23.18 9.53
CA GLU A 253 -0.59 23.30 10.92
C GLU A 253 0.61 22.38 11.24
N THR A 254 0.60 21.16 10.70
CA THR A 254 1.60 20.13 11.03
C THR A 254 2.84 20.20 10.14
N GLN A 255 2.67 20.47 8.85
CA GLN A 255 3.80 20.41 7.91
C GLN A 255 4.59 21.71 7.84
N LYS A 256 3.94 22.87 7.94
CA LYS A 256 4.57 24.22 7.90
C LYS A 256 5.50 24.44 6.68
N THR A 257 5.33 23.65 5.62
CA THR A 257 6.13 23.65 4.40
C THR A 257 5.24 23.77 3.16
N ASP A 258 5.83 23.84 1.99
CA ASP A 258 5.11 23.84 0.72
C ASP A 258 4.40 22.50 0.49
N LEU A 259 3.14 22.56 0.07
CA LEU A 259 2.26 21.44 -0.26
C LEU A 259 1.84 21.48 -1.73
N SER A 260 2.55 22.21 -2.58
CA SER A 260 2.17 22.44 -3.99
C SER A 260 2.07 21.15 -4.83
N HIS A 261 2.69 20.06 -4.40
CA HIS A 261 2.52 18.75 -5.05
C HIS A 261 1.15 18.12 -4.80
N ILE A 262 0.37 18.57 -3.78
CA ILE A 262 -1.02 18.19 -3.58
C ILE A 262 -1.87 19.13 -4.43
N ASN A 263 -1.98 18.90 -5.73
CA ASN A 263 -2.55 19.85 -6.68
C ASN A 263 -3.78 19.32 -7.42
N ASP A 264 -4.15 18.06 -7.23
CA ASP A 264 -5.32 17.44 -7.84
C ASP A 264 -6.21 16.83 -6.76
N LEU A 265 -7.52 17.11 -6.88
CA LEU A 265 -8.57 16.60 -6.00
C LEU A 265 -9.54 15.75 -6.81
N ASP A 266 -9.46 14.44 -6.62
CA ASP A 266 -10.37 13.45 -7.20
C ASP A 266 -11.66 13.41 -6.37
N TYR A 267 -12.66 14.23 -6.75
CA TYR A 267 -14.01 14.12 -6.21
C TYR A 267 -14.79 13.06 -6.99
N TYR A 268 -15.36 12.09 -6.29
CA TYR A 268 -16.20 11.05 -6.88
C TYR A 268 -17.49 10.86 -6.10
N GLU A 269 -18.55 10.53 -6.83
CA GLU A 269 -19.85 10.23 -6.29
C GLU A 269 -20.03 8.74 -6.04
N GLN A 270 -21.02 8.38 -5.25
CA GLN A 270 -21.45 7.01 -5.07
C GLN A 270 -21.90 6.40 -6.40
N GLY A 271 -21.64 5.10 -6.63
CA GLY A 271 -22.03 4.41 -7.86
C GLY A 271 -21.09 4.59 -9.05
N VAL A 272 -19.90 5.19 -8.88
CA VAL A 272 -18.85 5.23 -9.91
C VAL A 272 -18.04 3.94 -9.92
N PHE A 273 -17.86 3.31 -8.78
CA PHE A 273 -17.10 2.07 -8.60
C PHE A 273 -17.99 0.96 -8.03
N LEU A 274 -17.62 -0.29 -8.33
CA LEU A 274 -18.20 -1.45 -7.68
C LEU A 274 -17.99 -1.34 -6.17
N GLU A 275 -19.07 -1.46 -5.42
CA GLU A 275 -19.03 -1.37 -3.97
C GLU A 275 -18.70 -2.73 -3.35
N LEU A 276 -17.72 -2.71 -2.46
CA LEU A 276 -17.30 -3.84 -1.64
C LEU A 276 -17.28 -3.39 -0.18
N ASP A 277 -18.10 -4.01 0.64
CA ASP A 277 -18.06 -3.78 2.09
C ASP A 277 -16.78 -4.37 2.73
N LEU A 278 -16.54 -4.06 3.99
CA LEU A 278 -15.38 -4.56 4.73
C LEU A 278 -15.36 -6.09 4.79
N THR A 279 -16.53 -6.70 4.91
CA THR A 279 -16.70 -8.15 5.02
C THR A 279 -16.35 -8.82 3.70
N ALA A 280 -16.82 -8.30 2.56
CA ALA A 280 -16.50 -8.83 1.24
C ALA A 280 -14.99 -8.70 0.93
N ARG A 281 -14.36 -7.55 1.22
CA ARG A 281 -12.91 -7.34 1.04
C ARG A 281 -12.10 -8.38 1.80
N ARG A 282 -12.46 -8.61 3.07
CA ARG A 282 -11.82 -9.58 3.94
C ARG A 282 -12.06 -11.02 3.47
N ASN A 283 -13.31 -11.39 3.21
CA ASN A 283 -13.70 -12.76 2.86
C ASN A 283 -13.15 -13.19 1.48
N LEU A 284 -12.98 -12.25 0.55
CA LEU A 284 -12.36 -12.49 -0.76
C LEU A 284 -10.82 -12.42 -0.72
N GLU A 285 -10.23 -12.09 0.42
CA GLU A 285 -8.76 -11.98 0.61
C GLU A 285 -8.09 -11.16 -0.52
N LEU A 286 -8.60 -9.95 -0.74
CA LEU A 286 -8.19 -9.13 -1.87
C LEU A 286 -6.72 -8.68 -1.78
N THR A 287 -6.32 -8.11 -0.64
CA THR A 287 -4.98 -7.54 -0.44
C THR A 287 -4.10 -8.35 0.50
N GLU A 288 -4.71 -9.06 1.44
CA GLU A 288 -4.05 -9.89 2.45
C GLU A 288 -4.89 -11.11 2.82
N THR A 289 -4.26 -12.14 3.39
CA THR A 289 -4.95 -13.35 3.86
C THR A 289 -5.65 -13.12 5.19
N LEU A 290 -6.78 -13.80 5.41
CA LEU A 290 -7.57 -13.73 6.65
C LEU A 290 -6.76 -14.13 7.88
N ARG A 291 -5.98 -15.21 7.77
CA ARG A 291 -5.32 -15.84 8.92
C ARG A 291 -4.04 -15.13 9.35
N ASN A 292 -3.15 -14.85 8.39
CA ASN A 292 -1.79 -14.40 8.68
C ASN A 292 -1.59 -12.92 8.37
N LYS A 293 -2.57 -12.24 7.78
CA LYS A 293 -2.44 -10.84 7.31
C LYS A 293 -1.26 -10.64 6.35
N GLU A 294 -0.97 -11.65 5.54
CA GLU A 294 0.12 -11.64 4.56
C GLU A 294 -0.41 -11.36 3.16
N LYS A 295 0.36 -10.63 2.36
CA LYS A 295 0.09 -10.43 0.93
C LYS A 295 0.10 -11.75 0.15
N LYS A 296 1.03 -12.67 0.50
CA LYS A 296 1.14 -13.98 -0.17
C LYS A 296 -0.10 -14.84 0.12
N GLY A 297 -0.79 -15.24 -0.92
CA GLY A 297 -2.06 -15.96 -0.83
C GLY A 297 -3.29 -15.07 -1.04
N SER A 298 -3.13 -13.77 -1.29
CA SER A 298 -4.22 -12.85 -1.66
C SER A 298 -4.37 -12.72 -3.19
N LEU A 299 -5.45 -12.09 -3.65
CA LEU A 299 -5.62 -11.78 -5.07
C LEU A 299 -4.54 -10.80 -5.56
N LEU A 300 -4.19 -9.79 -4.75
CA LEU A 300 -3.12 -8.85 -5.06
C LEU A 300 -1.78 -9.57 -5.30
N TRP A 301 -1.46 -10.60 -4.53
CA TRP A 301 -0.23 -11.38 -4.75
C TRP A 301 -0.19 -12.07 -6.11
N VAL A 302 -1.33 -12.53 -6.61
CA VAL A 302 -1.43 -13.13 -7.95
C VAL A 302 -1.21 -12.09 -9.02
N LEU A 303 -1.90 -10.94 -8.94
CA LEU A 303 -1.96 -9.91 -9.97
C LEU A 303 -0.75 -8.99 -9.99
N ASP A 304 -0.10 -8.73 -8.84
CA ASP A 304 1.01 -7.78 -8.75
C ASP A 304 2.33 -8.40 -9.24
N LYS A 305 2.66 -8.06 -10.48
CA LYS A 305 3.96 -8.29 -11.11
C LYS A 305 4.59 -6.97 -11.55
N THR A 306 4.09 -5.86 -11.00
CA THR A 306 4.59 -4.51 -11.28
C THR A 306 6.06 -4.37 -10.93
N LYS A 307 6.78 -3.56 -11.69
CA LYS A 307 8.21 -3.30 -11.57
C LYS A 307 8.52 -2.04 -10.78
N THR A 308 7.55 -1.13 -10.68
CA THR A 308 7.69 0.15 -10.01
C THR A 308 6.81 0.22 -8.75
N PRO A 309 7.22 0.97 -7.71
CA PRO A 309 6.35 1.25 -6.57
C PRO A 309 5.04 1.93 -6.97
N MET A 310 5.10 2.89 -7.89
CA MET A 310 3.95 3.61 -8.42
C MET A 310 2.94 2.69 -9.10
N GLY A 311 3.42 1.74 -9.94
CA GLY A 311 2.58 0.73 -10.58
C GLY A 311 1.93 -0.19 -9.56
N GLY A 312 2.65 -0.57 -8.50
CA GLY A 312 2.08 -1.37 -7.40
C GLY A 312 0.94 -0.66 -6.68
N ARG A 313 1.09 0.63 -6.39
CA ARG A 313 0.02 1.46 -5.79
C ARG A 313 -1.16 1.63 -6.75
N CYS A 314 -0.90 1.84 -8.04
CA CYS A 314 -1.94 1.93 -9.06
C CYS A 314 -2.76 0.64 -9.16
N LEU A 315 -2.11 -0.52 -9.26
CA LEU A 315 -2.77 -1.82 -9.33
C LEU A 315 -3.59 -2.11 -8.07
N ARG A 316 -3.05 -1.80 -6.89
CA ARG A 316 -3.78 -1.92 -5.62
C ARG A 316 -5.03 -1.03 -5.60
N SER A 317 -4.91 0.22 -6.03
CA SER A 317 -6.05 1.14 -6.15
C SER A 317 -7.13 0.58 -7.11
N TRP A 318 -6.75 -0.04 -8.22
CA TRP A 318 -7.71 -0.67 -9.14
C TRP A 318 -8.42 -1.88 -8.53
N LEU A 319 -7.71 -2.66 -7.71
CA LEU A 319 -8.29 -3.78 -6.97
C LEU A 319 -9.31 -3.30 -5.94
N GLU A 320 -9.03 -2.19 -5.29
CA GLU A 320 -9.88 -1.58 -4.26
C GLU A 320 -11.05 -0.79 -4.85
N ARG A 321 -10.96 -0.39 -6.13
CA ARG A 321 -11.94 0.42 -6.87
C ARG A 321 -12.24 -0.19 -8.26
N PRO A 322 -12.85 -1.38 -8.36
CA PRO A 322 -13.24 -1.92 -9.65
C PRO A 322 -14.27 -1.03 -10.33
N LEU A 323 -14.25 -0.99 -11.66
CA LEU A 323 -15.05 -0.05 -12.45
C LEU A 323 -16.50 -0.56 -12.65
N LEU A 324 -17.44 0.39 -12.79
CA LEU A 324 -18.81 0.12 -13.25
C LEU A 324 -19.00 0.49 -14.73
N SER A 325 -18.21 1.42 -15.23
CA SER A 325 -18.30 1.84 -16.63
C SER A 325 -17.77 0.78 -17.59
N VAL A 326 -18.66 0.14 -18.35
CA VAL A 326 -18.33 -0.84 -19.41
C VAL A 326 -17.30 -0.28 -20.38
N THR A 327 -17.44 1.00 -20.78
CA THR A 327 -16.48 1.65 -21.68
C THR A 327 -15.08 1.73 -21.07
N ALA A 328 -14.97 2.09 -19.79
CA ALA A 328 -13.68 2.20 -19.10
C ALA A 328 -13.06 0.81 -18.88
N ILE A 329 -13.86 -0.20 -18.52
CA ILE A 329 -13.43 -1.59 -18.39
C ILE A 329 -12.88 -2.10 -19.72
N ASN A 330 -13.63 -1.96 -20.80
CA ASN A 330 -13.25 -2.45 -22.13
C ASN A 330 -12.03 -1.70 -22.68
N ARG A 331 -11.88 -0.39 -22.39
CA ARG A 331 -10.69 0.39 -22.75
C ARG A 331 -9.44 -0.19 -22.07
N ARG A 332 -9.53 -0.53 -20.78
CA ARG A 332 -8.42 -1.13 -20.03
C ARG A 332 -8.11 -2.54 -20.49
N SER A 333 -9.13 -3.40 -20.68
CA SER A 333 -8.95 -4.78 -21.15
C SER A 333 -8.41 -4.85 -22.58
N SER A 334 -8.74 -3.87 -23.45
CA SER A 334 -8.16 -3.77 -24.80
C SER A 334 -6.67 -3.46 -24.76
N ALA A 335 -6.23 -2.55 -23.88
CA ALA A 335 -4.81 -2.27 -23.68
C ALA A 335 -4.05 -3.50 -23.17
N VAL A 336 -4.66 -4.26 -22.23
CA VAL A 336 -4.11 -5.55 -21.78
C VAL A 336 -4.00 -6.53 -22.94
N ALA A 337 -5.03 -6.66 -23.79
CA ALA A 337 -5.02 -7.55 -24.96
C ALA A 337 -3.89 -7.20 -25.92
N ALA A 338 -3.72 -5.92 -26.25
CA ALA A 338 -2.64 -5.46 -27.12
C ALA A 338 -1.25 -5.80 -26.54
N LEU A 339 -1.06 -5.69 -25.22
CA LEU A 339 0.19 -6.07 -24.55
C LEU A 339 0.39 -7.60 -24.46
N VAL A 340 -0.68 -8.38 -24.41
CA VAL A 340 -0.61 -9.86 -24.49
C VAL A 340 -0.11 -10.28 -25.85
N GLU A 341 -0.61 -9.70 -26.93
CA GLU A 341 -0.21 -9.99 -28.31
C GLU A 341 1.20 -9.49 -28.62
N ALA A 342 1.58 -8.28 -28.14
CA ALA A 342 2.87 -7.67 -28.35
C ALA A 342 3.93 -8.18 -27.35
N THR A 343 4.27 -9.46 -27.40
CA THR A 343 5.15 -10.12 -26.43
C THR A 343 6.50 -9.42 -26.26
N ILE A 344 7.18 -9.04 -27.36
CA ILE A 344 8.50 -8.38 -27.31
C ILE A 344 8.37 -7.03 -26.60
N ALA A 345 7.44 -6.18 -27.04
CA ALA A 345 7.24 -4.87 -26.44
C ALA A 345 6.87 -4.96 -24.95
N ARG A 346 6.06 -5.94 -24.55
CA ARG A 346 5.71 -6.18 -23.14
C ARG A 346 6.95 -6.51 -22.30
N GLU A 347 7.83 -7.41 -22.75
CA GLU A 347 9.04 -7.77 -22.03
C GLU A 347 10.05 -6.62 -21.98
N GLU A 348 10.21 -5.86 -23.05
CA GLU A 348 11.07 -4.68 -23.10
C GLU A 348 10.55 -3.55 -22.21
N LEU A 349 9.24 -3.27 -22.20
CA LEU A 349 8.61 -2.35 -21.24
C LEU A 349 8.84 -2.79 -19.79
N SER A 350 8.66 -4.09 -19.51
CA SER A 350 8.91 -4.65 -18.18
C SER A 350 10.37 -4.49 -17.76
N ALA A 351 11.31 -4.68 -18.67
CA ALA A 351 12.75 -4.49 -18.44
C ALA A 351 13.10 -3.02 -18.20
N ALA A 352 12.58 -2.12 -19.05
CA ALA A 352 12.83 -0.68 -18.93
C ALA A 352 12.28 -0.09 -17.63
N MET A 353 11.16 -0.60 -17.11
CA MET A 353 10.59 -0.18 -15.83
C MET A 353 11.28 -0.82 -14.61
N THR A 354 12.06 -1.89 -14.79
CA THR A 354 12.73 -2.57 -13.67
C THR A 354 13.80 -1.66 -13.06
N GLY A 355 13.68 -1.38 -11.76
CA GLY A 355 14.61 -0.49 -11.03
C GLY A 355 14.36 1.00 -11.26
N LEU A 356 13.25 1.37 -11.91
CA LEU A 356 12.84 2.76 -12.03
C LEU A 356 12.39 3.27 -10.65
N GLY A 357 13.00 4.38 -10.20
CA GLY A 357 12.75 5.00 -8.91
C GLY A 357 11.32 5.51 -8.75
N ASP A 358 10.89 5.68 -7.52
CA ASP A 358 9.56 6.20 -7.18
C ASP A 358 9.46 7.71 -7.42
N MET A 359 9.12 8.09 -8.64
CA MET A 359 9.05 9.50 -9.05
C MET A 359 8.00 10.30 -8.24
N GLU A 360 6.90 9.67 -7.81
CA GLU A 360 5.87 10.32 -6.99
C GLU A 360 6.44 10.71 -5.62
N ARG A 361 7.05 9.76 -4.89
CA ARG A 361 7.62 10.01 -3.56
C ARG A 361 8.88 10.86 -3.60
N LEU A 362 9.71 10.71 -4.63
CA LEU A 362 10.87 11.59 -4.84
C LEU A 362 10.43 13.04 -5.01
N LEU A 363 9.40 13.29 -5.82
CA LEU A 363 8.83 14.63 -5.99
C LEU A 363 8.28 15.18 -4.69
N GLY A 364 7.54 14.39 -3.93
CA GLY A 364 7.04 14.78 -2.60
C GLY A 364 8.18 15.27 -1.70
N ARG A 365 9.29 14.53 -1.59
CA ARG A 365 10.48 14.92 -0.81
C ARG A 365 11.15 16.20 -1.33
N ILE A 366 11.18 16.39 -2.65
CA ILE A 366 11.73 17.59 -3.28
C ILE A 366 10.90 18.81 -2.88
N VAL A 367 9.57 18.75 -3.01
CA VAL A 367 8.66 19.85 -2.65
C VAL A 367 8.72 20.14 -1.14
N TYR A 368 8.75 19.09 -0.30
CA TYR A 368 8.93 19.25 1.15
C TYR A 368 10.28 19.84 1.57
N GLY A 369 11.26 19.86 0.68
CA GLY A 369 12.59 20.33 0.99
C GLY A 369 13.45 19.34 1.78
N THR A 370 13.05 18.07 1.89
CA THR A 370 13.79 17.00 2.57
C THR A 370 14.66 16.18 1.63
N ALA A 371 14.51 16.35 0.32
CA ALA A 371 15.31 15.66 -0.68
C ALA A 371 16.80 16.05 -0.60
N GLY A 372 17.68 15.07 -0.77
CA GLY A 372 19.12 15.23 -0.88
C GLY A 372 19.65 15.08 -2.32
N GLY A 373 20.96 15.15 -2.48
CA GLY A 373 21.61 14.95 -3.78
C GLY A 373 21.32 13.58 -4.40
N ARG A 374 21.24 12.53 -3.58
CA ARG A 374 20.90 11.17 -4.02
C ARG A 374 19.47 11.05 -4.55
N ASP A 375 18.52 11.78 -3.98
CA ASP A 375 17.15 11.80 -4.49
C ASP A 375 17.07 12.44 -5.87
N MET A 376 17.83 13.53 -6.10
CA MET A 376 17.95 14.16 -7.41
C MET A 376 18.59 13.22 -8.45
N ALA A 377 19.65 12.51 -8.06
CA ALA A 377 20.28 11.51 -8.90
C ALA A 377 19.33 10.35 -9.25
N SER A 378 18.53 9.88 -8.27
CA SER A 378 17.53 8.84 -8.50
C SER A 378 16.41 9.31 -9.41
N LEU A 379 15.96 10.56 -9.28
CA LEU A 379 14.96 11.14 -10.18
C LEU A 379 15.52 11.28 -11.61
N ARG A 380 16.77 11.73 -11.76
CA ARG A 380 17.47 11.77 -13.07
C ARG A 380 17.52 10.38 -13.69
N ALA A 381 17.95 9.36 -12.94
CA ALA A 381 18.04 7.99 -13.43
C ALA A 381 16.68 7.43 -13.88
N ALA A 382 15.59 7.81 -13.20
CA ALA A 382 14.24 7.49 -13.65
C ALA A 382 13.90 8.19 -14.98
N MET A 383 14.20 9.48 -15.12
CA MET A 383 13.97 10.25 -16.36
C MET A 383 14.79 9.73 -17.55
N GLU A 384 15.98 9.21 -17.33
CA GLU A 384 16.83 8.62 -18.38
C GLU A 384 16.19 7.40 -19.05
N ARG A 385 15.25 6.72 -18.38
CA ARG A 385 14.53 5.55 -18.92
C ARG A 385 13.26 5.91 -19.68
N LEU A 386 12.71 7.11 -19.51
CA LEU A 386 11.44 7.51 -20.10
C LEU A 386 11.42 7.49 -21.64
N PRO A 387 12.46 7.90 -22.36
CA PRO A 387 12.50 7.82 -23.82
C PRO A 387 12.33 6.41 -24.36
N GLU A 388 12.99 5.42 -23.73
CA GLU A 388 12.88 4.00 -24.10
C GLU A 388 11.46 3.48 -23.84
N ILE A 389 10.90 3.75 -22.66
CA ILE A 389 9.52 3.38 -22.32
C ILE A 389 8.54 3.97 -23.35
N LYS A 390 8.68 5.25 -23.68
CA LYS A 390 7.82 5.93 -24.66
C LYS A 390 7.92 5.32 -26.05
N ALA A 391 9.12 4.99 -26.50
CA ALA A 391 9.36 4.39 -27.81
C ALA A 391 8.73 3.00 -27.91
N GLN A 392 8.90 2.16 -26.90
CA GLN A 392 8.29 0.83 -26.85
C GLN A 392 6.77 0.91 -26.77
N LEU A 393 6.22 1.81 -25.96
CA LEU A 393 4.80 2.04 -25.84
C LEU A 393 4.17 2.48 -27.16
N ALA A 394 4.82 3.36 -27.92
CA ALA A 394 4.36 3.83 -29.23
C ALA A 394 4.35 2.72 -30.30
N SER A 395 5.08 1.61 -30.09
CA SER A 395 5.09 0.46 -31.02
C SER A 395 3.83 -0.40 -30.93
N VAL A 396 3.07 -0.33 -29.83
CA VAL A 396 1.87 -1.14 -29.58
C VAL A 396 0.63 -0.39 -30.04
N LYS A 397 -0.16 -1.00 -30.92
CA LYS A 397 -1.37 -0.36 -31.50
C LYS A 397 -2.58 -0.57 -30.60
N ASP A 398 -2.80 0.33 -29.69
CA ASP A 398 -4.04 0.43 -28.89
C ASP A 398 -4.31 1.89 -28.55
N ARG A 399 -5.59 2.25 -28.39
CA ARG A 399 -6.01 3.62 -28.13
C ARG A 399 -5.49 4.11 -26.76
N ARG A 400 -5.67 3.32 -25.67
CA ARG A 400 -5.23 3.75 -24.34
C ARG A 400 -3.72 3.84 -24.24
N LEU A 401 -3.02 2.89 -24.82
CA LEU A 401 -1.56 2.90 -24.86
C LEU A 401 -1.02 4.11 -25.66
N GLY A 402 -1.70 4.47 -26.77
CA GLY A 402 -1.39 5.70 -27.51
C GLY A 402 -1.62 6.98 -26.71
N GLU A 403 -2.69 7.05 -25.93
CA GLU A 403 -2.96 8.16 -25.02
C GLU A 403 -1.88 8.23 -23.90
N LEU A 404 -1.50 7.10 -23.29
CA LEU A 404 -0.41 7.05 -22.31
C LEU A 404 0.93 7.51 -22.91
N ALA A 405 1.23 7.12 -24.14
CA ALA A 405 2.42 7.59 -24.85
C ALA A 405 2.41 9.12 -25.07
N ALA A 406 1.24 9.71 -25.31
CA ALA A 406 1.09 11.17 -25.43
C ALA A 406 1.19 11.88 -24.07
N GLU A 407 0.62 11.29 -23.00
CA GLU A 407 0.68 11.82 -21.63
C GLU A 407 2.08 11.74 -21.02
N LEU A 408 2.92 10.78 -21.45
CA LEU A 408 4.28 10.58 -20.97
C LEU A 408 5.22 11.65 -21.52
N ASP A 409 5.58 12.63 -20.70
CA ASP A 409 6.63 13.61 -20.97
C ASP A 409 7.99 13.00 -20.59
N VAL A 410 8.95 13.05 -21.49
CA VAL A 410 10.30 12.48 -21.25
C VAL A 410 11.17 13.34 -20.32
N LEU A 411 10.71 14.56 -19.97
CA LEU A 411 11.34 15.48 -19.01
C LEU A 411 12.83 15.74 -19.29
N GLU A 412 13.18 15.86 -20.57
CA GLU A 412 14.58 15.96 -21.02
C GLU A 412 15.28 17.20 -20.47
N ASP A 413 14.58 18.33 -20.44
CA ASP A 413 15.04 19.59 -19.88
C ASP A 413 15.43 19.46 -18.39
N LEU A 414 14.58 18.80 -17.61
CA LEU A 414 14.81 18.59 -16.18
C LEU A 414 15.92 17.56 -15.95
N ARG A 415 15.92 16.47 -16.72
CA ARG A 415 16.99 15.45 -16.69
C ARG A 415 18.36 16.09 -16.92
N ASP A 416 18.49 16.88 -17.99
CA ASP A 416 19.74 17.52 -18.35
C ASP A 416 20.14 18.60 -17.34
N ARG A 417 19.17 19.30 -16.77
CA ARG A 417 19.40 20.28 -15.71
C ARG A 417 19.99 19.61 -14.47
N ILE A 418 19.41 18.50 -14.01
CA ILE A 418 19.94 17.72 -12.86
C ILE A 418 21.31 17.16 -13.21
N ALA A 419 21.50 16.59 -14.41
CA ALA A 419 22.76 16.00 -14.85
C ALA A 419 23.92 16.99 -14.88
N ARG A 420 23.64 18.25 -15.27
CA ARG A 420 24.64 19.32 -15.27
C ARG A 420 24.97 19.83 -13.87
N THR A 421 24.00 19.79 -12.95
CA THR A 421 24.14 20.39 -11.62
C THR A 421 24.70 19.43 -10.59
N ILE A 422 24.20 18.19 -10.56
CA ILE A 422 24.52 17.19 -9.51
C ILE A 422 25.57 16.20 -10.05
N CYS A 423 26.55 15.87 -9.22
CA CYS A 423 27.53 14.83 -9.54
C CYS A 423 26.87 13.43 -9.58
N ASP A 424 27.54 12.44 -10.17
CA ASP A 424 26.98 11.12 -10.41
C ASP A 424 26.80 10.33 -9.10
N GLU A 425 27.69 10.50 -8.14
CA GLU A 425 27.66 9.87 -6.82
C GLU A 425 27.64 10.92 -5.71
N PRO A 426 26.51 11.58 -5.45
CA PRO A 426 26.44 12.61 -4.44
C PRO A 426 26.57 12.01 -3.02
N PRO A 427 27.18 12.75 -2.07
CA PRO A 427 27.29 12.34 -0.68
C PRO A 427 25.91 12.18 -0.04
N PHE A 428 25.87 11.55 1.13
CA PHE A 428 24.61 11.30 1.84
C PHE A 428 23.93 12.60 2.27
N SER A 429 24.71 13.56 2.79
CA SER A 429 24.20 14.81 3.30
C SER A 429 24.63 16.00 2.46
N VAL A 430 23.68 16.86 2.11
CA VAL A 430 23.97 18.13 1.41
C VAL A 430 24.80 19.11 2.27
N ARG A 431 24.85 18.90 3.60
CA ARG A 431 25.65 19.72 4.52
C ARG A 431 27.13 19.39 4.47
N GLU A 432 27.53 18.26 3.90
CA GLU A 432 28.93 17.88 3.73
C GLU A 432 29.59 18.55 2.53
N GLY A 433 28.80 19.13 1.62
CA GLY A 433 29.26 19.66 0.34
C GLY A 433 29.72 18.56 -0.62
N GLY A 434 30.22 18.93 -1.77
CA GLY A 434 30.78 18.00 -2.75
C GLY A 434 29.74 17.30 -3.64
N PHE A 435 28.51 17.78 -3.69
CA PHE A 435 27.42 17.21 -4.50
C PHE A 435 27.15 17.99 -5.80
N ILE A 436 27.64 19.21 -5.94
CA ILE A 436 27.58 19.96 -7.22
C ILE A 436 28.67 19.42 -8.17
N ARG A 437 28.31 19.24 -9.43
CA ARG A 437 29.24 18.77 -10.48
C ARG A 437 30.34 19.78 -10.77
N ASP A 438 31.55 19.31 -10.95
CA ASP A 438 32.68 20.15 -11.38
C ASP A 438 32.41 20.79 -12.74
N GLY A 439 32.75 22.07 -12.92
CA GLY A 439 32.47 22.84 -14.11
C GLY A 439 31.07 23.45 -14.21
N PHE A 440 30.19 23.22 -13.18
CA PHE A 440 28.87 23.82 -13.17
C PHE A 440 28.87 25.29 -12.74
N ASP A 441 29.63 25.64 -11.71
CA ASP A 441 29.75 27.00 -11.20
C ASP A 441 31.23 27.39 -10.99
N GLN A 442 31.64 28.51 -11.59
CA GLN A 442 33.04 28.95 -11.55
C GLN A 442 33.53 29.28 -10.12
N GLU A 443 32.67 29.83 -9.25
CA GLU A 443 33.06 30.16 -7.88
C GLU A 443 33.18 28.91 -7.00
N VAL A 444 32.34 27.91 -7.20
CA VAL A 444 32.47 26.59 -6.55
C VAL A 444 33.79 25.94 -6.94
N ASP A 445 34.10 25.93 -8.23
CA ASP A 445 35.34 25.34 -8.74
C ASP A 445 36.57 26.09 -8.21
N ARG A 446 36.52 27.44 -8.18
CA ARG A 446 37.57 28.26 -7.60
C ARG A 446 37.80 27.95 -6.13
N LEU A 447 36.72 27.88 -5.31
CA LEU A 447 36.83 27.59 -3.90
C LEU A 447 37.34 26.16 -3.64
N ARG A 448 36.91 25.19 -4.43
CA ARG A 448 37.43 23.82 -4.37
C ARG A 448 38.92 23.75 -4.72
N HIS A 449 39.36 24.53 -5.73
CA HIS A 449 40.76 24.61 -6.07
C HIS A 449 41.61 25.18 -4.94
N ILE A 450 41.14 26.21 -4.24
CA ILE A 450 41.79 26.74 -3.05
C ILE A 450 41.92 25.65 -1.96
N LEU A 451 40.86 24.89 -1.73
CA LEU A 451 40.86 23.79 -0.72
C LEU A 451 41.81 22.65 -1.11
N GLN A 452 41.90 22.31 -2.39
CA GLN A 452 42.81 21.31 -2.92
C GLN A 452 44.23 21.83 -2.96
N GLY A 453 44.44 23.08 -3.40
CA GLY A 453 45.68 23.80 -3.38
C GLY A 453 46.30 23.97 -2.01
N GLY A 454 45.46 24.19 -1.00
CA GLY A 454 45.87 24.18 0.40
C GLY A 454 46.52 22.87 0.85
N LYS A 455 46.11 21.71 0.33
CA LYS A 455 46.75 20.42 0.57
C LYS A 455 48.12 20.27 -0.16
N GLY A 456 48.32 20.99 -1.28
CA GLY A 456 49.58 21.02 -2.02
C GLY A 456 50.52 22.11 -1.51
N VAL A 457 50.01 23.33 -1.21
CA VAL A 457 50.74 24.47 -0.70
C VAL A 457 51.36 24.23 0.67
N ILE A 458 50.70 23.43 1.55
CA ILE A 458 51.27 23.14 2.88
C ILE A 458 52.53 22.29 2.80
N PRO A 459 52.64 21.19 2.03
CA PRO A 459 53.91 20.50 1.80
C PRO A 459 54.98 21.37 1.12
N GLU A 460 54.60 22.24 0.19
CA GLU A 460 55.54 23.18 -0.47
C GLU A 460 56.03 24.21 0.54
N MET A 461 55.12 24.78 1.35
CA MET A 461 55.49 25.65 2.46
C MET A 461 56.43 24.95 3.46
N GLU A 462 56.13 23.74 3.81
CA GLU A 462 56.97 22.93 4.70
C GLU A 462 58.36 22.71 4.09
N ALA A 463 58.46 22.39 2.81
CA ALA A 463 59.73 22.23 2.12
C ALA A 463 60.53 23.55 2.08
N ARG A 464 59.87 24.65 1.72
CA ARG A 464 60.47 26.00 1.71
C ARG A 464 60.95 26.46 3.08
N GLU A 465 60.13 26.26 4.10
CA GLU A 465 60.51 26.61 5.48
C GLU A 465 61.63 25.69 6.01
N LYS A 466 61.75 24.44 5.61
CA LYS A 466 62.89 23.57 5.91
C LYS A 466 64.16 24.07 5.24
N GLU A 467 64.09 24.49 4.02
CA GLU A 467 65.23 25.05 3.28
C GLU A 467 65.69 26.39 3.90
N LYS A 468 64.76 27.30 4.17
CA LYS A 468 65.00 28.60 4.73
C LYS A 468 65.59 28.57 6.15
N THR A 469 65.10 27.64 7.00
CA THR A 469 65.53 27.51 8.39
C THR A 469 66.67 26.51 8.60
N GLY A 470 66.94 25.63 7.66
CA GLY A 470 67.85 24.50 7.83
C GLY A 470 67.35 23.39 8.75
N ILE A 471 66.17 23.49 9.28
CA ILE A 471 65.57 22.54 10.23
C ILE A 471 64.94 21.37 9.50
N ARG A 472 65.63 20.27 9.36
CA ARG A 472 65.17 19.09 8.65
C ARG A 472 63.96 18.36 9.26
N THR A 473 63.75 18.51 10.56
CA THR A 473 62.67 17.89 11.34
C THR A 473 61.40 18.73 11.41
N LEU A 474 61.40 19.94 10.83
CA LEU A 474 60.25 20.82 10.77
C LEU A 474 59.08 20.12 10.05
N LYS A 475 57.90 20.16 10.68
CA LYS A 475 56.65 19.66 10.08
C LYS A 475 55.53 20.67 10.26
N ILE A 476 54.70 20.82 9.24
CA ILE A 476 53.45 21.57 9.38
C ILE A 476 52.35 20.59 9.68
N GLY A 477 51.64 20.77 10.80
CA GLY A 477 50.54 19.96 11.26
C GLY A 477 49.29 20.80 11.50
N TYR A 478 48.14 20.12 11.64
CA TYR A 478 46.86 20.70 11.94
C TYR A 478 46.29 20.13 13.24
N ASN A 479 45.68 20.98 14.06
CA ASN A 479 44.99 20.61 15.29
C ASN A 479 43.68 21.40 15.38
N LYS A 480 42.58 20.73 15.67
CA LYS A 480 41.21 21.33 15.75
C LYS A 480 41.12 22.51 16.74
N VAL A 481 41.94 22.53 17.80
CA VAL A 481 41.94 23.59 18.81
C VAL A 481 42.84 24.76 18.45
N PHE A 482 44.00 24.50 17.82
CA PHE A 482 45.05 25.48 17.58
C PHE A 482 45.24 25.87 16.11
N GLY A 483 44.56 25.17 15.19
CA GLY A 483 44.69 25.33 13.73
C GLY A 483 45.97 24.73 13.20
N TYR A 484 46.50 25.30 12.08
CA TYR A 484 47.78 24.91 11.52
C TYR A 484 48.94 25.42 12.36
N TYR A 485 49.97 24.61 12.50
CA TYR A 485 51.18 24.93 13.25
C TYR A 485 52.42 24.31 12.61
N ILE A 486 53.56 24.96 12.87
CA ILE A 486 54.88 24.44 12.52
C ILE A 486 55.46 23.80 13.77
N GLU A 487 55.75 22.51 13.74
CA GLU A 487 56.37 21.78 14.84
C GLU A 487 57.85 21.65 14.63
N VAL A 488 58.65 22.09 15.63
CA VAL A 488 60.09 22.00 15.65
C VAL A 488 60.53 21.23 16.88
N SER A 489 61.41 20.24 16.69
CA SER A 489 61.96 19.46 17.80
C SER A 489 62.92 20.30 18.66
N ASN A 490 62.96 19.99 19.95
CA ASN A 490 63.81 20.71 20.92
C ASN A 490 65.28 20.84 20.53
N SER A 491 65.80 19.91 19.70
CA SER A 491 67.18 19.91 19.22
C SER A 491 67.52 21.04 18.23
N PHE A 492 66.48 21.70 17.68
CA PHE A 492 66.64 22.79 16.69
C PHE A 492 66.00 24.10 17.15
N LYS A 493 65.72 24.23 18.44
CA LYS A 493 65.05 25.39 19.02
C LYS A 493 65.77 26.70 18.76
N ASP A 494 67.10 26.69 18.82
CA ASP A 494 67.92 27.85 18.65
C ASP A 494 68.06 28.31 17.18
N GLN A 495 67.56 27.51 16.24
CA GLN A 495 67.57 27.83 14.80
C GLN A 495 66.24 28.37 14.31
N VAL A 496 65.28 28.54 15.21
CA VAL A 496 63.94 29.06 14.85
C VAL A 496 64.05 30.56 14.61
N PRO A 497 63.61 31.10 13.47
CA PRO A 497 63.63 32.53 13.18
C PRO A 497 62.75 33.32 14.17
N ASP A 498 63.16 34.57 14.45
CA ASP A 498 62.38 35.48 15.31
C ASP A 498 60.98 35.81 14.75
N THR A 499 60.76 35.57 13.50
CA THR A 499 59.44 35.71 12.84
C THR A 499 58.41 34.65 13.19
N TYR A 500 58.86 33.58 13.86
CA TYR A 500 57.96 32.50 14.29
C TYR A 500 57.37 32.86 15.67
N ILE A 501 56.05 32.88 15.74
CA ILE A 501 55.31 33.13 16.97
C ILE A 501 55.06 31.80 17.66
N ARG A 502 55.59 31.62 18.88
CA ARG A 502 55.40 30.40 19.67
C ARG A 502 53.93 30.27 20.15
N LYS A 503 53.32 29.16 19.90
CA LYS A 503 51.94 28.82 20.28
C LYS A 503 51.88 27.84 21.44
N GLN A 504 52.71 26.78 21.42
CA GLN A 504 52.65 25.70 22.43
C GLN A 504 54.00 25.04 22.61
N THR A 505 54.35 24.74 23.89
CA THR A 505 55.52 23.93 24.25
C THR A 505 55.07 22.50 24.51
N LEU A 506 55.75 21.52 23.89
CA LEU A 506 55.54 20.11 24.08
C LEU A 506 56.76 19.47 24.75
N VAL A 507 56.64 18.22 25.21
CA VAL A 507 57.76 17.50 25.85
C VAL A 507 58.95 17.34 24.87
N ASN A 508 58.71 17.11 23.57
CA ASN A 508 59.73 16.81 22.57
C ASN A 508 59.94 17.90 21.53
N GLY A 509 59.22 19.04 21.62
CA GLY A 509 59.31 20.12 20.64
C GLY A 509 58.48 21.33 21.01
N GLU A 510 58.50 22.33 20.12
CA GLU A 510 57.66 23.53 20.25
C GLU A 510 56.87 23.73 18.96
N ARG A 511 55.66 24.29 19.11
CA ARG A 511 54.78 24.63 18.02
C ARG A 511 54.76 26.13 17.81
N PHE A 512 54.91 26.52 16.54
CA PHE A 512 54.99 27.89 16.10
C PHE A 512 53.94 28.18 15.03
N ILE A 513 53.65 29.45 14.81
CA ILE A 513 52.82 29.93 13.69
C ILE A 513 53.58 31.10 13.02
N THR A 514 53.43 31.19 11.69
CA THR A 514 53.84 32.37 10.95
C THR A 514 52.63 33.14 10.45
N GLN A 515 52.80 34.42 10.12
CA GLN A 515 51.70 35.22 9.53
C GLN A 515 51.19 34.58 8.23
N GLU A 516 52.09 34.09 7.38
CA GLU A 516 51.77 33.45 6.11
C GLU A 516 50.90 32.15 6.33
N LEU A 517 51.28 31.34 7.33
CA LEU A 517 50.50 30.13 7.67
C LEU A 517 49.12 30.49 8.24
N LYS A 518 49.00 31.57 8.99
CA LYS A 518 47.76 32.07 9.53
C LYS A 518 46.82 32.61 8.42
N ASP A 519 47.40 33.33 7.48
CA ASP A 519 46.66 33.87 6.34
C ASP A 519 46.13 32.74 5.44
N LEU A 520 46.97 31.71 5.16
CA LEU A 520 46.58 30.51 4.45
C LEU A 520 45.48 29.71 5.19
N GLU A 521 45.61 29.57 6.50
CA GLU A 521 44.58 28.93 7.33
C GLU A 521 43.22 29.66 7.23
N HIS A 522 43.23 30.97 7.33
CA HIS A 522 42.04 31.79 7.23
C HIS A 522 41.38 31.63 5.83
N GLU A 523 42.21 31.63 4.79
CA GLU A 523 41.71 31.40 3.42
C GLU A 523 41.09 30.01 3.26
N ILE A 524 41.72 28.95 3.74
CA ILE A 524 41.23 27.58 3.66
C ILE A 524 39.91 27.41 4.44
N LEU A 525 39.85 27.90 5.68
CA LEU A 525 38.66 27.79 6.52
C LEU A 525 37.48 28.57 5.90
N THR A 526 37.72 29.81 5.48
CA THR A 526 36.72 30.63 4.82
C THR A 526 36.24 30.01 3.51
N ALA A 527 37.12 29.44 2.72
CA ALA A 527 36.75 28.74 1.47
C ALA A 527 35.90 27.50 1.78
N SER A 528 36.21 26.74 2.82
CA SER A 528 35.44 25.55 3.22
C SER A 528 34.00 25.89 3.61
N GLU A 529 33.77 26.91 4.40
CA GLU A 529 32.44 27.36 4.76
C GLU A 529 31.67 27.94 3.57
N ARG A 530 32.35 28.75 2.76
CA ARG A 530 31.73 29.38 1.58
C ARG A 530 31.35 28.39 0.50
N VAL A 531 32.16 27.35 0.20
CA VAL A 531 31.81 26.36 -0.80
C VAL A 531 30.57 25.58 -0.39
N VAL A 532 30.45 25.14 0.87
CA VAL A 532 29.27 24.41 1.36
C VAL A 532 28.02 25.28 1.28
N ALA A 533 28.12 26.55 1.69
CA ALA A 533 27.00 27.50 1.63
C ALA A 533 26.55 27.77 0.18
N LEU A 534 27.50 27.94 -0.75
CA LEU A 534 27.19 28.20 -2.17
C LEU A 534 26.60 26.97 -2.84
N GLU A 535 27.17 25.78 -2.60
CA GLU A 535 26.60 24.52 -3.10
C GLU A 535 25.16 24.31 -2.60
N TYR A 536 24.89 24.62 -1.34
CA TYR A 536 23.53 24.54 -0.78
C TYR A 536 22.55 25.53 -1.46
N GLN A 537 23.01 26.76 -1.76
CA GLN A 537 22.21 27.74 -2.51
C GLN A 537 21.88 27.24 -3.93
N LEU A 538 22.86 26.70 -4.65
CA LEU A 538 22.68 26.16 -5.99
C LEU A 538 21.73 24.94 -5.97
N PHE A 539 21.86 24.09 -4.97
CA PHE A 539 20.96 22.95 -4.77
C PHE A 539 19.52 23.40 -4.49
N THR A 540 19.35 24.43 -3.65
CA THR A 540 18.03 24.98 -3.33
C THR A 540 17.37 25.56 -4.59
N ALA A 541 18.10 26.29 -5.41
CA ALA A 541 17.60 26.81 -6.69
C ALA A 541 17.17 25.66 -7.64
N LEU A 542 17.99 24.59 -7.75
CA LEU A 542 17.61 23.41 -8.54
C LEU A 542 16.33 22.76 -7.98
N ARG A 543 16.22 22.62 -6.67
CA ARG A 543 15.05 22.03 -6.02
C ARG A 543 13.77 22.83 -6.30
N GLU A 544 13.84 24.15 -6.26
CA GLU A 544 12.71 25.04 -6.59
C GLU A 544 12.33 24.92 -8.08
N GLU A 545 13.30 24.80 -8.99
CA GLU A 545 13.06 24.60 -10.42
C GLU A 545 12.33 23.27 -10.67
N ILE A 546 12.77 22.17 -10.05
CA ILE A 546 12.12 20.87 -10.15
C ILE A 546 10.72 20.90 -9.51
N SER A 547 10.57 21.55 -8.35
CA SER A 547 9.27 21.72 -7.68
C SER A 547 8.28 22.48 -8.56
N ALA A 548 8.70 23.51 -9.28
CA ALA A 548 7.86 24.25 -10.23
C ALA A 548 7.33 23.38 -11.39
N ALA A 549 8.04 22.30 -11.73
CA ALA A 549 7.63 21.33 -12.76
C ALA A 549 6.81 20.15 -12.19
N ALA A 550 6.34 20.22 -10.94
CA ALA A 550 5.68 19.11 -10.23
C ALA A 550 4.55 18.45 -11.02
N VAL A 551 3.68 19.24 -11.65
CA VAL A 551 2.54 18.74 -12.44
C VAL A 551 2.99 17.88 -13.63
N ARG A 552 4.08 18.25 -14.31
CA ARG A 552 4.63 17.48 -15.44
C ARG A 552 5.16 16.12 -14.95
N ILE A 553 5.92 16.14 -13.86
CA ILE A 553 6.51 14.93 -13.26
C ILE A 553 5.40 14.00 -12.79
N GLN A 554 4.37 14.52 -12.12
CA GLN A 554 3.23 13.73 -11.63
C GLN A 554 2.45 13.08 -12.77
N LYS A 555 2.16 13.80 -13.86
CA LYS A 555 1.48 13.24 -15.03
C LYS A 555 2.28 12.10 -15.65
N THR A 556 3.57 12.28 -15.80
CA THR A 556 4.48 11.23 -16.31
C THR A 556 4.52 10.03 -15.36
N ALA A 557 4.65 10.25 -14.05
CA ALA A 557 4.65 9.20 -13.05
C ALA A 557 3.33 8.41 -13.05
N ALA A 558 2.19 9.09 -13.18
CA ALA A 558 0.87 8.46 -13.29
C ALA A 558 0.75 7.60 -14.57
N ALA A 559 1.23 8.10 -15.72
CA ALA A 559 1.24 7.34 -16.98
C ALA A 559 2.12 6.09 -16.87
N VAL A 560 3.30 6.19 -16.26
CA VAL A 560 4.18 5.03 -16.00
C VAL A 560 3.52 4.04 -15.02
N ALA A 561 2.86 4.53 -13.98
CA ALA A 561 2.17 3.68 -12.99
C ALA A 561 1.02 2.88 -13.62
N GLU A 562 0.22 3.52 -14.47
CA GLU A 562 -0.85 2.85 -15.21
C GLU A 562 -0.30 1.83 -16.20
N LEU A 563 0.74 2.20 -16.95
CA LEU A 563 1.41 1.30 -17.89
C LEU A 563 1.95 0.05 -17.18
N ASP A 564 2.63 0.22 -16.06
CA ASP A 564 3.19 -0.90 -15.27
C ASP A 564 2.09 -1.84 -14.74
N ALA A 565 0.95 -1.29 -14.31
CA ALA A 565 -0.22 -2.09 -13.92
C ALA A 565 -0.80 -2.88 -15.10
N LEU A 566 -0.91 -2.27 -16.30
CA LEU A 566 -1.37 -2.95 -17.52
C LEU A 566 -0.40 -4.04 -17.97
N VAL A 567 0.90 -3.79 -17.94
CA VAL A 567 1.96 -4.77 -18.23
C VAL A 567 1.89 -5.93 -17.22
N SER A 568 1.64 -5.63 -15.94
CA SER A 568 1.45 -6.65 -14.91
C SER A 568 0.27 -7.55 -15.22
N PHE A 569 -0.90 -7.00 -15.60
CA PHE A 569 -2.07 -7.78 -16.01
C PHE A 569 -1.78 -8.66 -17.23
N ALA A 570 -1.13 -8.11 -18.24
CA ALA A 570 -0.76 -8.85 -19.43
C ALA A 570 0.23 -10.00 -19.14
N ALA A 571 1.23 -9.75 -18.30
CA ALA A 571 2.20 -10.77 -17.88
C ALA A 571 1.53 -11.91 -17.08
N VAL A 572 0.60 -11.56 -16.20
CA VAL A 572 -0.20 -12.54 -15.42
C VAL A 572 -1.11 -13.34 -16.34
N ALA A 573 -1.77 -12.70 -17.30
CA ALA A 573 -2.66 -13.34 -18.26
C ALA A 573 -1.92 -14.39 -19.09
N VAL A 574 -0.78 -14.05 -19.66
CA VAL A 574 0.04 -14.98 -20.45
C VAL A 574 0.57 -16.14 -19.59
N ARG A 575 1.13 -15.82 -18.40
CA ARG A 575 1.72 -16.83 -17.53
C ARG A 575 0.71 -17.85 -17.01
N ASN A 576 -0.52 -17.44 -16.76
CA ASN A 576 -1.54 -18.25 -16.10
C ASN A 576 -2.64 -18.71 -17.08
N ASN A 577 -2.50 -18.43 -18.36
CA ASN A 577 -3.49 -18.74 -19.40
C ASN A 577 -4.88 -18.21 -19.04
N TYR A 578 -4.98 -16.89 -18.84
CA TYR A 578 -6.25 -16.19 -18.59
C TYR A 578 -6.84 -15.69 -19.89
N CYS A 579 -8.18 -15.69 -20.01
CA CYS A 579 -8.88 -15.19 -21.17
C CYS A 579 -9.32 -13.73 -20.97
N ARG A 580 -9.52 -13.01 -22.07
CA ARG A 580 -10.18 -11.72 -22.10
C ARG A 580 -11.67 -11.91 -21.82
N PRO A 581 -12.25 -11.26 -20.78
CA PRO A 581 -13.69 -11.31 -20.56
C PRO A 581 -14.43 -10.37 -21.54
N ASP A 582 -15.60 -10.78 -22.00
CA ASP A 582 -16.58 -9.90 -22.62
C ASP A 582 -17.40 -9.23 -21.53
N VAL A 583 -17.36 -7.89 -21.44
CA VAL A 583 -18.03 -7.14 -20.38
C VAL A 583 -19.07 -6.21 -20.97
N ASP A 584 -20.31 -6.28 -20.44
CA ASP A 584 -21.44 -5.48 -20.88
C ASP A 584 -22.46 -5.18 -19.74
N GLU A 585 -23.63 -4.65 -20.10
CA GLU A 585 -24.73 -4.35 -19.18
C GLU A 585 -25.86 -5.40 -19.23
N SER A 586 -25.63 -6.56 -19.81
CA SER A 586 -26.65 -7.61 -20.01
C SER A 586 -27.18 -8.21 -18.71
N GLY A 587 -26.46 -8.04 -17.61
CA GLY A 587 -26.76 -8.67 -16.34
C GLY A 587 -26.54 -10.20 -16.33
N VAL A 588 -25.86 -10.76 -17.34
CA VAL A 588 -25.51 -12.19 -17.42
C VAL A 588 -24.11 -12.42 -16.89
N ILE A 589 -23.89 -13.46 -16.11
CA ILE A 589 -22.59 -13.95 -15.72
C ILE A 589 -22.44 -15.37 -16.28
N GLU A 590 -21.62 -15.53 -17.30
CA GLU A 590 -21.28 -16.82 -17.87
C GLU A 590 -19.76 -17.02 -17.79
N ILE A 591 -19.33 -18.10 -17.16
CA ILE A 591 -17.92 -18.45 -16.98
C ILE A 591 -17.73 -19.91 -17.38
N GLN A 592 -16.96 -20.15 -18.40
CA GLN A 592 -16.62 -21.49 -18.87
C GLN A 592 -15.24 -21.87 -18.38
N GLU A 593 -15.13 -23.07 -17.79
CA GLU A 593 -13.88 -23.58 -17.22
C GLU A 593 -13.19 -22.58 -16.26
N GLY A 594 -13.99 -21.94 -15.38
CA GLY A 594 -13.50 -21.00 -14.40
C GLY A 594 -12.60 -21.66 -13.37
N ARG A 595 -11.50 -20.97 -12.97
CA ARG A 595 -10.53 -21.41 -11.98
C ARG A 595 -10.39 -20.36 -10.88
N HIS A 596 -10.05 -20.80 -9.68
CA HIS A 596 -9.81 -19.87 -8.58
C HIS A 596 -8.39 -19.28 -8.67
N PRO A 597 -8.22 -17.97 -8.89
CA PRO A 597 -6.92 -17.38 -9.25
C PRO A 597 -5.83 -17.61 -8.20
N VAL A 598 -6.21 -17.65 -6.92
CA VAL A 598 -5.27 -17.84 -5.82
C VAL A 598 -5.00 -19.32 -5.58
N VAL A 599 -6.06 -20.14 -5.48
CA VAL A 599 -5.93 -21.56 -5.13
C VAL A 599 -5.14 -22.32 -6.19
N GLU A 600 -5.37 -22.05 -7.49
CA GLU A 600 -4.58 -22.68 -8.58
C GLU A 600 -3.08 -22.38 -8.49
N ARG A 601 -2.68 -21.25 -7.87
CA ARG A 601 -1.27 -20.87 -7.67
C ARG A 601 -0.64 -21.43 -6.39
N VAL A 602 -1.47 -21.78 -5.41
CA VAL A 602 -1.02 -22.36 -4.14
C VAL A 602 -0.88 -23.89 -4.26
N LEU A 603 -1.72 -24.53 -5.09
CA LEU A 603 -1.65 -25.96 -5.37
C LEU A 603 -0.32 -26.27 -6.07
N LYS A 604 0.49 -27.18 -5.47
CA LYS A 604 1.79 -27.61 -6.03
C LYS A 604 1.71 -28.96 -6.70
N ASP A 605 0.93 -29.88 -6.14
CA ASP A 605 0.95 -31.31 -6.47
C ASP A 605 -0.34 -31.80 -7.19
N SER A 606 -1.29 -30.89 -7.43
CA SER A 606 -2.55 -31.23 -8.13
C SER A 606 -3.03 -30.09 -8.99
N LEU A 607 -3.66 -30.40 -10.10
CA LEU A 607 -4.33 -29.41 -10.96
C LEU A 607 -5.62 -28.93 -10.29
N PHE A 608 -5.94 -27.67 -10.46
CA PHE A 608 -7.24 -27.12 -10.07
C PHE A 608 -8.32 -27.67 -11.00
N VAL A 609 -9.45 -28.10 -10.45
CA VAL A 609 -10.59 -28.58 -11.25
C VAL A 609 -11.45 -27.39 -11.66
N PRO A 610 -11.51 -27.05 -12.96
CA PRO A 610 -12.26 -25.90 -13.43
C PRO A 610 -13.78 -26.18 -13.40
N ASN A 611 -14.58 -25.11 -13.24
CA ASN A 611 -16.02 -25.19 -13.13
C ASN A 611 -16.72 -24.19 -14.06
N HIS A 612 -17.93 -24.55 -14.54
CA HIS A 612 -18.81 -23.68 -15.29
C HIS A 612 -19.70 -22.91 -14.31
N THR A 613 -20.08 -21.71 -14.70
CA THR A 613 -21.06 -20.87 -13.99
C THR A 613 -21.93 -20.17 -15.01
N PHE A 614 -23.24 -20.24 -14.82
CA PHE A 614 -24.19 -19.41 -15.53
C PHE A 614 -25.17 -18.77 -14.56
N MET A 615 -25.39 -17.46 -14.69
CA MET A 615 -26.38 -16.70 -13.92
C MET A 615 -27.00 -15.66 -14.84
N GLY A 616 -28.30 -15.79 -15.09
CA GLY A 616 -29.08 -14.90 -15.95
C GLY A 616 -29.95 -13.91 -15.16
N GLU A 617 -30.66 -13.02 -15.89
CA GLU A 617 -31.65 -12.14 -15.27
C GLU A 617 -32.97 -12.83 -14.92
N LYS A 618 -33.39 -13.80 -15.71
CA LYS A 618 -34.67 -14.49 -15.56
C LYS A 618 -34.50 -15.96 -15.25
N GLU A 619 -33.51 -16.59 -15.85
CA GLU A 619 -33.20 -18.01 -15.70
C GLU A 619 -31.91 -18.14 -14.88
N GLU A 620 -31.86 -19.10 -13.98
CA GLU A 620 -30.68 -19.41 -13.16
C GLU A 620 -30.11 -18.20 -12.37
N ARG A 621 -31.00 -17.37 -11.83
CA ARG A 621 -30.58 -16.18 -11.04
C ARG A 621 -30.11 -16.56 -9.65
N VAL A 622 -30.69 -17.61 -9.07
CA VAL A 622 -30.35 -18.12 -7.74
C VAL A 622 -29.88 -19.57 -7.89
N ALA A 623 -28.66 -19.83 -7.49
CA ALA A 623 -28.06 -21.16 -7.49
C ALA A 623 -27.96 -21.70 -6.05
N ILE A 624 -28.71 -22.73 -5.73
CA ILE A 624 -28.63 -23.46 -4.47
C ILE A 624 -27.56 -24.54 -4.62
N ILE A 625 -26.49 -24.44 -3.83
CA ILE A 625 -25.33 -25.34 -3.93
C ILE A 625 -25.29 -26.26 -2.71
N THR A 626 -25.55 -27.55 -2.94
CA THR A 626 -25.49 -28.57 -1.90
C THR A 626 -24.23 -29.42 -2.00
N GLY A 627 -23.94 -30.17 -0.95
CA GLY A 627 -22.78 -31.06 -0.90
C GLY A 627 -22.00 -30.97 0.42
N PRO A 628 -21.04 -31.88 0.65
CA PRO A 628 -20.31 -31.96 1.90
C PRO A 628 -19.37 -30.79 2.12
N ASN A 629 -19.05 -30.53 3.40
CA ASN A 629 -17.96 -29.60 3.74
C ASN A 629 -16.63 -30.15 3.22
N MET A 630 -15.69 -29.26 2.90
CA MET A 630 -14.41 -29.56 2.25
C MET A 630 -14.48 -29.98 0.79
N ALA A 631 -15.67 -30.15 0.21
CA ALA A 631 -15.80 -30.51 -1.22
C ALA A 631 -15.47 -29.32 -2.16
N GLY A 632 -15.47 -28.08 -1.67
CA GLY A 632 -15.06 -26.90 -2.41
C GLY A 632 -16.20 -25.91 -2.75
N LYS A 633 -17.38 -25.98 -2.08
CA LYS A 633 -18.49 -25.02 -2.30
C LYS A 633 -18.07 -23.56 -2.16
N SER A 634 -17.52 -23.22 -0.99
CA SER A 634 -17.07 -21.85 -0.70
C SER A 634 -15.94 -21.38 -1.63
N THR A 635 -15.04 -22.30 -2.04
CA THR A 635 -13.98 -22.00 -3.03
C THR A 635 -14.58 -21.66 -4.39
N TYR A 636 -15.59 -22.40 -4.83
CA TYR A 636 -16.30 -22.13 -6.09
C TYR A 636 -17.02 -20.79 -6.07
N MET A 637 -17.75 -20.48 -4.99
CA MET A 637 -18.47 -19.20 -4.89
C MET A 637 -17.48 -18.01 -4.86
N ARG A 638 -16.38 -18.13 -4.10
CA ARG A 638 -15.32 -17.11 -4.11
C ARG A 638 -14.67 -16.95 -5.49
N GLN A 639 -14.45 -18.06 -6.21
CA GLN A 639 -13.94 -18.03 -7.58
C GLN A 639 -14.81 -17.16 -8.48
N VAL A 640 -16.14 -17.33 -8.44
CA VAL A 640 -17.07 -16.54 -9.24
C VAL A 640 -16.95 -15.06 -8.90
N ALA A 641 -17.00 -14.70 -7.61
CA ALA A 641 -16.85 -13.32 -7.17
C ALA A 641 -15.51 -12.69 -7.61
N LEU A 642 -14.41 -13.43 -7.48
CA LEU A 642 -13.09 -12.96 -7.91
C LEU A 642 -12.97 -12.78 -9.42
N ILE A 643 -13.55 -13.67 -10.21
CA ILE A 643 -13.58 -13.54 -11.68
C ILE A 643 -14.36 -12.29 -12.10
N VAL A 644 -15.54 -12.06 -11.51
CA VAL A 644 -16.34 -10.85 -11.77
C VAL A 644 -15.58 -9.59 -11.38
N LEU A 645 -14.94 -9.58 -10.21
CA LEU A 645 -14.13 -8.46 -9.74
C LEU A 645 -12.95 -8.18 -10.68
N MET A 646 -12.22 -9.23 -11.09
CA MET A 646 -11.10 -9.11 -12.04
C MET A 646 -11.56 -8.57 -13.40
N ALA A 647 -12.71 -9.02 -13.91
CA ALA A 647 -13.28 -8.48 -15.14
C ALA A 647 -13.58 -7.00 -15.02
N GLN A 648 -14.19 -6.54 -13.91
CA GLN A 648 -14.52 -5.14 -13.67
C GLN A 648 -13.29 -4.27 -13.32
N MET A 649 -12.15 -4.87 -13.01
CA MET A 649 -10.85 -4.17 -12.98
C MET A 649 -10.30 -3.91 -14.39
N GLY A 650 -10.83 -4.56 -15.42
CA GLY A 650 -10.28 -4.58 -16.77
C GLY A 650 -9.13 -5.56 -16.97
N SER A 651 -8.97 -6.52 -16.05
CA SER A 651 -8.00 -7.62 -16.16
C SER A 651 -8.56 -8.79 -16.95
N PHE A 652 -7.68 -9.63 -17.51
CA PHE A 652 -8.04 -10.96 -17.96
C PHE A 652 -8.36 -11.86 -16.76
N VAL A 653 -9.15 -12.90 -16.99
CA VAL A 653 -9.73 -13.76 -15.96
C VAL A 653 -9.34 -15.23 -16.13
N PRO A 654 -9.25 -16.01 -15.03
CA PRO A 654 -8.89 -17.42 -15.04
C PRO A 654 -10.06 -18.30 -15.53
N ALA A 655 -10.33 -18.25 -16.82
CA ALA A 655 -11.38 -19.04 -17.47
C ALA A 655 -10.96 -19.39 -18.90
N ALA A 656 -11.67 -20.31 -19.54
CA ALA A 656 -11.56 -20.55 -20.98
C ALA A 656 -12.33 -19.49 -21.77
N HIS A 657 -13.54 -19.11 -21.29
CA HIS A 657 -14.35 -18.01 -21.78
C HIS A 657 -15.10 -17.37 -20.61
N ALA A 658 -15.32 -16.06 -20.65
CA ALA A 658 -16.12 -15.35 -19.67
C ALA A 658 -16.91 -14.22 -20.33
N HIS A 659 -18.20 -14.18 -20.06
CA HIS A 659 -19.09 -13.06 -20.36
C HIS A 659 -19.65 -12.54 -19.04
N ILE A 660 -19.40 -11.28 -18.73
CA ILE A 660 -19.67 -10.68 -17.42
C ILE A 660 -20.51 -9.42 -17.59
N GLY A 661 -21.79 -9.54 -17.27
CA GLY A 661 -22.66 -8.38 -17.05
C GLY A 661 -22.21 -7.66 -15.77
N VAL A 662 -21.99 -6.37 -15.84
CA VAL A 662 -21.49 -5.55 -14.72
C VAL A 662 -22.40 -5.69 -13.50
N VAL A 663 -21.80 -5.88 -12.33
CA VAL A 663 -22.49 -5.87 -11.04
C VAL A 663 -22.11 -4.61 -10.25
N ASP A 664 -23.07 -4.07 -9.50
CA ASP A 664 -22.89 -2.84 -8.71
C ASP A 664 -22.24 -3.11 -7.36
N ARG A 665 -22.53 -4.27 -6.76
CA ARG A 665 -22.04 -4.68 -5.43
C ARG A 665 -21.75 -6.17 -5.39
N ILE A 666 -20.77 -6.56 -4.62
CA ILE A 666 -20.51 -7.96 -4.27
C ILE A 666 -20.59 -8.07 -2.74
N PHE A 667 -21.56 -8.84 -2.28
CA PHE A 667 -21.73 -9.16 -0.87
C PHE A 667 -21.29 -10.59 -0.60
N THR A 668 -20.64 -10.80 0.54
CA THR A 668 -20.20 -12.14 0.94
C THR A 668 -20.54 -12.39 2.40
N ARG A 669 -21.21 -13.51 2.64
CA ARG A 669 -21.35 -14.12 3.96
C ARG A 669 -20.76 -15.52 3.89
N ILE A 670 -19.50 -15.67 4.32
CA ILE A 670 -18.72 -16.91 4.20
C ILE A 670 -18.09 -17.20 5.57
N GLY A 671 -18.54 -18.25 6.26
CA GLY A 671 -18.00 -18.76 7.52
C GLY A 671 -17.90 -17.74 8.65
N ALA A 672 -18.17 -18.13 9.90
CA ALA A 672 -17.94 -17.27 11.05
C ALA A 672 -16.43 -17.18 11.35
N SER A 673 -15.85 -15.99 11.36
CA SER A 673 -14.71 -15.74 12.24
C SER A 673 -15.28 -15.38 13.61
N ASP A 674 -14.94 -16.14 14.64
CA ASP A 674 -15.29 -15.78 16.02
C ASP A 674 -14.66 -14.41 16.33
N ASP A 675 -15.48 -13.38 16.33
CA ASP A 675 -15.08 -12.06 16.84
C ASP A 675 -15.40 -12.02 18.34
N LEU A 676 -14.58 -12.70 19.13
CA LEU A 676 -14.69 -12.75 20.58
C LEU A 676 -14.55 -11.36 21.23
N SER A 677 -13.97 -10.39 20.52
CA SER A 677 -13.72 -9.04 21.04
C SER A 677 -15.00 -8.22 21.20
N ALA A 678 -16.00 -8.44 20.34
CA ALA A 678 -17.28 -7.70 20.38
C ALA A 678 -18.31 -8.27 21.36
N GLY A 679 -18.05 -9.41 22.02
CA GLY A 679 -18.97 -10.04 22.98
C GLY A 679 -20.32 -10.49 22.38
N GLN A 680 -20.45 -10.52 21.05
CA GLN A 680 -21.65 -10.95 20.35
C GLN A 680 -21.57 -12.44 20.02
N SER A 681 -22.72 -13.12 20.05
CA SER A 681 -22.76 -14.52 19.59
C SER A 681 -22.53 -14.59 18.07
N THR A 682 -21.86 -15.65 17.61
CA THR A 682 -21.62 -15.90 16.18
C THR A 682 -22.90 -15.84 15.35
N PHE A 683 -24.03 -16.28 15.90
CA PHE A 683 -25.34 -16.19 15.26
C PHE A 683 -25.85 -14.75 15.12
N MET A 684 -25.62 -13.88 16.13
CA MET A 684 -26.00 -12.47 16.04
C MET A 684 -25.19 -11.72 14.98
N VAL A 685 -23.88 -11.98 14.92
CA VAL A 685 -23.00 -11.43 13.87
C VAL A 685 -23.49 -11.87 12.48
N GLU A 686 -23.81 -13.18 12.32
CA GLU A 686 -24.36 -13.71 11.07
C GLU A 686 -25.65 -13.01 10.68
N MET A 687 -26.59 -12.83 11.60
CA MET A 687 -27.89 -12.18 11.31
C MET A 687 -27.71 -10.69 10.97
N THR A 688 -26.76 -10.01 11.60
CA THR A 688 -26.44 -8.62 11.29
C THR A 688 -25.86 -8.49 9.87
N GLU A 689 -24.92 -9.35 9.50
CA GLU A 689 -24.36 -9.36 8.13
C GLU A 689 -25.43 -9.68 7.08
N VAL A 690 -26.30 -10.67 7.33
CA VAL A 690 -27.42 -11.01 6.42
C VAL A 690 -28.40 -9.85 6.33
N SER A 691 -28.75 -9.21 7.44
CA SER A 691 -29.63 -8.04 7.47
C SER A 691 -29.07 -6.92 6.59
N ASP A 692 -27.79 -6.62 6.74
CA ASP A 692 -27.08 -5.61 5.96
C ASP A 692 -27.13 -5.91 4.44
N ILE A 693 -26.86 -7.16 4.07
CA ILE A 693 -26.96 -7.62 2.68
C ILE A 693 -28.38 -7.43 2.14
N LEU A 694 -29.39 -7.85 2.91
CA LEU A 694 -30.80 -7.77 2.48
C LEU A 694 -31.31 -6.32 2.39
N HIS A 695 -30.77 -5.39 3.15
CA HIS A 695 -31.12 -3.97 3.03
C HIS A 695 -30.47 -3.35 1.78
N HIS A 696 -29.20 -3.57 1.54
CA HIS A 696 -28.43 -2.84 0.54
C HIS A 696 -28.33 -3.50 -0.84
N ALA A 697 -28.62 -4.81 -0.94
CA ALA A 697 -28.60 -5.51 -2.22
C ALA A 697 -29.61 -4.95 -3.22
N THR A 698 -29.16 -4.81 -4.47
CA THR A 698 -29.98 -4.42 -5.63
C THR A 698 -30.17 -5.62 -6.58
N LYS A 699 -30.94 -5.44 -7.63
CA LYS A 699 -31.10 -6.46 -8.68
C LYS A 699 -29.80 -6.74 -9.45
N ASN A 700 -28.87 -5.80 -9.44
CA ASN A 700 -27.59 -5.90 -10.13
C ASN A 700 -26.47 -6.41 -9.21
N SER A 701 -26.77 -6.70 -7.94
CA SER A 701 -25.77 -7.19 -6.99
C SER A 701 -25.48 -8.69 -7.15
N LEU A 702 -24.27 -9.12 -6.77
CA LEU A 702 -23.87 -10.51 -6.65
C LEU A 702 -23.77 -10.88 -5.16
N LEU A 703 -24.56 -11.85 -4.73
CA LEU A 703 -24.62 -12.33 -3.35
C LEU A 703 -23.95 -13.69 -3.22
N ILE A 704 -23.03 -13.83 -2.28
CA ILE A 704 -22.34 -15.07 -1.92
C ILE A 704 -22.74 -15.41 -0.47
N LEU A 705 -23.68 -16.35 -0.32
CA LEU A 705 -24.25 -16.72 0.98
C LEU A 705 -23.87 -18.18 1.29
N ASP A 706 -23.04 -18.37 2.30
CA ASP A 706 -22.52 -19.68 2.69
C ASP A 706 -23.00 -20.09 4.08
N GLU A 707 -23.73 -21.19 4.14
CA GLU A 707 -24.20 -21.86 5.36
C GLU A 707 -25.04 -20.96 6.31
N ILE A 708 -26.00 -20.22 5.77
CA ILE A 708 -26.89 -19.36 6.55
C ILE A 708 -27.77 -20.22 7.51
N GLY A 709 -27.93 -19.77 8.75
CA GLY A 709 -28.77 -20.40 9.76
C GLY A 709 -28.10 -21.52 10.57
N ARG A 710 -26.77 -21.69 10.44
CA ARG A 710 -26.03 -22.78 11.12
C ARG A 710 -25.85 -22.54 12.63
N GLY A 711 -25.93 -21.30 13.08
CA GLY A 711 -25.65 -20.91 14.47
C GLY A 711 -26.81 -21.11 15.47
N THR A 712 -27.95 -21.73 15.07
CA THR A 712 -29.13 -21.93 15.88
C THR A 712 -29.71 -23.33 15.72
N SER A 713 -30.92 -23.59 16.27
CA SER A 713 -31.59 -24.89 16.12
C SER A 713 -31.86 -25.20 14.63
N THR A 714 -31.88 -26.48 14.27
CA THR A 714 -32.04 -26.93 12.89
C THR A 714 -33.26 -26.34 12.18
N TYR A 715 -34.41 -26.36 12.83
CA TYR A 715 -35.67 -25.86 12.26
C TYR A 715 -35.72 -24.34 12.16
N ASP A 716 -35.21 -23.60 13.14
CA ASP A 716 -35.10 -22.15 13.10
C ASP A 716 -34.12 -21.74 12.00
N GLY A 717 -32.94 -22.37 11.95
CA GLY A 717 -31.92 -22.11 10.96
C GLY A 717 -32.42 -22.37 9.53
N MET A 718 -33.07 -23.49 9.30
CA MET A 718 -33.65 -23.81 7.98
C MET A 718 -34.78 -22.83 7.61
N SER A 719 -35.62 -22.42 8.54
CA SER A 719 -36.70 -21.46 8.30
C SER A 719 -36.14 -20.08 7.91
N ILE A 720 -35.09 -19.62 8.60
CA ILE A 720 -34.41 -18.36 8.29
C ILE A 720 -33.72 -18.46 6.91
N ALA A 721 -32.98 -19.53 6.67
CA ALA A 721 -32.29 -19.75 5.39
C ALA A 721 -33.25 -19.75 4.21
N ARG A 722 -34.42 -20.41 4.36
CA ARG A 722 -35.49 -20.42 3.35
C ARG A 722 -36.05 -19.03 3.11
N ALA A 723 -36.42 -18.30 4.17
CA ALA A 723 -36.99 -16.96 4.07
C ALA A 723 -35.99 -15.97 3.41
N VAL A 724 -34.69 -16.04 3.76
CA VAL A 724 -33.63 -15.24 3.13
C VAL A 724 -33.54 -15.55 1.63
N LEU A 725 -33.55 -16.82 1.24
CA LEU A 725 -33.48 -17.24 -0.14
C LEU A 725 -34.71 -16.76 -0.95
N GLU A 726 -35.93 -16.96 -0.42
CA GLU A 726 -37.17 -16.44 -1.02
C GLU A 726 -37.10 -14.91 -1.19
N TYR A 727 -36.65 -14.19 -0.18
CA TYR A 727 -36.51 -12.72 -0.24
C TYR A 727 -35.47 -12.27 -1.30
N CYS A 728 -34.33 -12.95 -1.40
CA CYS A 728 -33.34 -12.69 -2.44
C CYS A 728 -33.90 -12.93 -3.84
N ALA A 729 -34.64 -14.02 -4.03
CA ALA A 729 -35.21 -14.41 -5.32
C ALA A 729 -36.36 -13.50 -5.77
N GLU A 730 -37.31 -13.19 -4.88
CA GLU A 730 -38.53 -12.49 -5.26
C GLU A 730 -38.43 -10.97 -5.10
N LYS A 731 -37.86 -10.48 -4.01
CA LYS A 731 -37.81 -9.04 -3.69
C LYS A 731 -36.59 -8.36 -4.22
N LYS A 732 -35.41 -8.87 -3.88
CA LYS A 732 -34.14 -8.25 -4.33
C LYS A 732 -33.82 -8.57 -5.78
N ARG A 733 -34.16 -9.77 -6.21
CA ARG A 733 -33.90 -10.25 -7.59
C ARG A 733 -32.42 -10.21 -7.95
N ALA A 734 -31.57 -10.33 -6.94
CA ALA A 734 -30.13 -10.30 -7.07
C ALA A 734 -29.57 -11.66 -7.51
N LYS A 735 -28.44 -11.67 -8.20
CA LYS A 735 -27.72 -12.89 -8.51
C LYS A 735 -27.16 -13.49 -7.23
N THR A 736 -27.58 -14.72 -6.90
CA THR A 736 -27.30 -15.31 -5.59
C THR A 736 -26.70 -16.69 -5.73
N LEU A 737 -25.51 -16.91 -5.20
CA LEU A 737 -24.91 -18.22 -4.95
C LEU A 737 -25.14 -18.56 -3.47
N PHE A 738 -25.92 -19.60 -3.22
CA PHE A 738 -26.36 -19.97 -1.89
C PHE A 738 -25.90 -21.40 -1.55
N ALA A 739 -24.86 -21.53 -0.75
CA ALA A 739 -24.42 -22.84 -0.29
C ALA A 739 -25.11 -23.22 1.02
N THR A 740 -25.61 -24.45 1.09
CA THR A 740 -26.37 -24.94 2.26
C THR A 740 -26.15 -26.43 2.52
N HIS A 741 -26.41 -26.81 3.77
CA HIS A 741 -26.54 -28.20 4.22
C HIS A 741 -28.00 -28.67 4.35
N TYR A 742 -28.95 -27.72 4.23
CA TYR A 742 -30.37 -28.04 4.28
C TYR A 742 -30.83 -28.55 2.92
N HIS A 743 -30.95 -29.87 2.78
CA HIS A 743 -31.37 -30.51 1.51
C HIS A 743 -32.80 -30.15 1.15
N GLU A 744 -33.66 -29.85 2.12
CA GLU A 744 -35.06 -29.45 1.93
C GLU A 744 -35.17 -28.17 1.10
N LEU A 745 -34.15 -27.29 1.12
CA LEU A 745 -34.15 -26.07 0.29
C LEU A 745 -34.04 -26.35 -1.21
N THR A 746 -33.61 -27.55 -1.60
CA THR A 746 -33.56 -27.92 -3.03
C THR A 746 -34.96 -28.01 -3.66
N GLU A 747 -36.03 -28.21 -2.88
CA GLU A 747 -37.41 -28.18 -3.35
C GLU A 747 -37.82 -26.83 -3.93
N LEU A 748 -37.14 -25.74 -3.53
CA LEU A 748 -37.43 -24.38 -3.98
C LEU A 748 -37.19 -24.19 -5.52
N GLU A 749 -36.39 -25.02 -6.17
CA GLU A 749 -36.26 -25.04 -7.63
C GLU A 749 -37.62 -25.19 -8.35
N ASN A 750 -38.52 -25.95 -7.77
CA ASN A 750 -39.86 -26.17 -8.35
C ASN A 750 -40.85 -25.03 -8.03
N SER A 751 -40.57 -24.20 -7.02
CA SER A 751 -41.51 -23.18 -6.53
C SER A 751 -41.06 -21.73 -6.77
N LEU A 752 -39.77 -21.48 -6.87
CA LEU A 752 -39.21 -20.13 -7.06
C LEU A 752 -38.64 -19.97 -8.49
N PRO A 753 -39.23 -19.10 -9.32
CA PRO A 753 -38.73 -18.84 -10.67
C PRO A 753 -37.27 -18.34 -10.67
N GLY A 754 -36.45 -18.93 -11.55
CA GLY A 754 -35.05 -18.59 -11.71
C GLY A 754 -34.13 -19.14 -10.62
N THR A 755 -34.59 -20.14 -9.87
CA THR A 755 -33.80 -20.90 -8.90
C THR A 755 -33.43 -22.25 -9.48
N VAL A 756 -32.17 -22.63 -9.36
CA VAL A 756 -31.60 -23.90 -9.84
C VAL A 756 -30.75 -24.55 -8.76
N ASN A 757 -30.77 -25.88 -8.76
CA ASN A 757 -29.95 -26.66 -7.85
C ASN A 757 -28.64 -27.11 -8.50
N TYR A 758 -27.58 -27.02 -7.71
CA TYR A 758 -26.28 -27.56 -8.03
C TYR A 758 -25.76 -28.41 -6.88
N ASN A 759 -24.94 -29.38 -7.19
CA ASN A 759 -24.21 -30.12 -6.18
C ASN A 759 -22.76 -30.33 -6.59
N ILE A 760 -21.91 -30.72 -5.63
CA ILE A 760 -20.55 -31.10 -5.92
C ILE A 760 -20.47 -32.58 -6.20
N ALA A 761 -19.98 -32.93 -7.40
CA ALA A 761 -19.83 -34.31 -7.83
C ALA A 761 -18.90 -35.10 -6.89
N VAL A 762 -19.39 -36.28 -6.49
CA VAL A 762 -18.70 -37.21 -5.59
C VAL A 762 -18.62 -38.56 -6.27
N LYS A 763 -17.45 -39.20 -6.24
CA LYS A 763 -17.27 -40.57 -6.74
C LYS A 763 -17.06 -41.50 -5.56
N ALA A 764 -17.93 -42.49 -5.41
CA ALA A 764 -17.76 -43.57 -4.45
C ALA A 764 -16.92 -44.69 -5.09
N ARG A 765 -15.86 -45.10 -4.43
CA ARG A 765 -15.04 -46.24 -4.80
C ARG A 765 -14.99 -47.23 -3.63
N GLY A 766 -15.98 -48.13 -3.60
CA GLY A 766 -16.20 -49.01 -2.43
C GLY A 766 -16.61 -48.20 -1.20
N GLU A 767 -15.85 -48.26 -0.11
CA GLU A 767 -16.07 -47.44 1.08
C GLU A 767 -15.36 -46.07 1.05
N GLU A 768 -14.53 -45.80 0.03
CA GLU A 768 -13.83 -44.54 -0.13
C GLU A 768 -14.65 -43.55 -0.97
N ILE A 769 -14.68 -42.30 -0.52
CA ILE A 769 -15.31 -41.20 -1.23
C ILE A 769 -14.24 -40.25 -1.74
N ILE A 770 -14.28 -39.97 -3.05
CA ILE A 770 -13.42 -39.00 -3.72
C ILE A 770 -14.27 -37.79 -4.12
N PHE A 771 -13.97 -36.61 -3.59
CA PHE A 771 -14.59 -35.35 -4.00
C PHE A 771 -13.97 -34.91 -5.33
N LEU A 772 -14.79 -34.89 -6.39
CA LEU A 772 -14.32 -34.49 -7.72
C LEU A 772 -14.16 -32.97 -7.85
N ARG A 773 -14.66 -32.19 -6.90
CA ARG A 773 -14.63 -30.72 -6.90
C ARG A 773 -15.27 -30.08 -8.15
N LYS A 774 -16.10 -30.83 -8.83
CA LYS A 774 -16.86 -30.39 -10.01
C LYS A 774 -18.29 -30.08 -9.60
N ILE A 775 -18.77 -28.89 -9.95
CA ILE A 775 -20.16 -28.47 -9.77
C ILE A 775 -20.98 -29.05 -10.92
N VAL A 776 -22.07 -29.69 -10.58
CA VAL A 776 -22.99 -30.32 -11.55
C VAL A 776 -24.43 -29.94 -11.24
N PRO A 777 -25.34 -29.87 -12.22
CA PRO A 777 -26.77 -29.60 -12.01
C PRO A 777 -27.44 -30.68 -11.14
N GLY A 778 -28.45 -30.27 -10.38
CA GLY A 778 -29.25 -31.11 -9.48
C GLY A 778 -28.86 -31.04 -8.03
N GLY A 779 -29.75 -31.48 -7.15
CA GLY A 779 -29.52 -31.55 -5.68
C GLY A 779 -28.68 -32.77 -5.29
N ALA A 780 -27.99 -32.70 -4.12
CA ALA A 780 -27.31 -33.85 -3.55
C ALA A 780 -28.30 -34.79 -2.84
N ASP A 781 -28.31 -36.06 -3.19
CA ASP A 781 -29.23 -37.05 -2.64
C ASP A 781 -28.85 -37.55 -1.24
N ARG A 782 -27.63 -37.31 -0.77
CA ARG A 782 -27.11 -37.83 0.48
C ARG A 782 -26.19 -36.85 1.21
N SER A 783 -26.22 -36.93 2.53
CA SER A 783 -25.24 -36.28 3.41
C SER A 783 -23.95 -37.13 3.50
N TYR A 784 -22.79 -36.53 3.41
CA TYR A 784 -21.48 -37.18 3.49
C TYR A 784 -20.69 -36.82 4.76
N GLY A 785 -21.37 -36.28 5.79
CA GLY A 785 -20.72 -35.81 7.01
C GLY A 785 -19.93 -36.89 7.75
N ILE A 786 -20.44 -38.11 7.83
CA ILE A 786 -19.79 -39.24 8.52
C ILE A 786 -18.53 -39.67 7.75
N GLU A 787 -18.57 -39.66 6.43
CA GLU A 787 -17.44 -39.97 5.57
C GLU A 787 -16.33 -38.93 5.66
N VAL A 788 -16.70 -37.66 5.75
CA VAL A 788 -15.73 -36.56 6.02
C VAL A 788 -15.10 -36.73 7.40
N ALA A 789 -15.88 -37.11 8.42
CA ALA A 789 -15.37 -37.38 9.76
C ALA A 789 -14.33 -38.52 9.75
N ARG A 790 -14.57 -39.56 8.97
CA ARG A 790 -13.61 -40.68 8.75
C ARG A 790 -12.32 -40.17 8.09
N LEU A 791 -12.44 -39.40 7.03
CA LEU A 791 -11.29 -38.79 6.34
C LEU A 791 -10.47 -37.86 7.27
N ALA A 792 -11.14 -37.20 8.21
CA ALA A 792 -10.47 -36.39 9.23
C ALA A 792 -9.77 -37.22 10.33
N GLY A 793 -9.87 -38.56 10.30
CA GLY A 793 -9.17 -39.47 11.22
C GLY A 793 -9.94 -39.78 12.52
N LEU A 794 -11.27 -39.61 12.55
CA LEU A 794 -12.06 -40.05 13.70
C LEU A 794 -11.92 -41.58 13.90
N PRO A 795 -11.87 -42.08 15.14
CA PRO A 795 -11.78 -43.50 15.41
C PRO A 795 -12.89 -44.29 14.73
N GLU A 796 -12.58 -45.39 14.10
CA GLU A 796 -13.51 -46.20 13.31
C GLU A 796 -14.78 -46.62 14.09
N LYS A 797 -14.62 -46.94 15.39
CA LYS A 797 -15.78 -47.25 16.27
C LYS A 797 -16.78 -46.09 16.37
N VAL A 798 -16.31 -44.84 16.37
CA VAL A 798 -17.16 -43.64 16.41
C VAL A 798 -17.89 -43.50 15.08
N VAL A 799 -17.18 -43.68 13.97
CA VAL A 799 -17.73 -43.62 12.62
C VAL A 799 -18.82 -44.68 12.40
N GLN A 800 -18.58 -45.94 12.82
CA GLN A 800 -19.57 -47.00 12.73
C GLN A 800 -20.80 -46.73 13.59
N ARG A 801 -20.64 -46.23 14.84
CA ARG A 801 -21.79 -45.86 15.68
C ARG A 801 -22.58 -44.70 15.09
N ALA A 802 -21.91 -43.70 14.53
CA ALA A 802 -22.55 -42.58 13.83
C ALA A 802 -23.39 -43.06 12.64
N LYS A 803 -22.89 -44.02 11.83
CA LYS A 803 -23.66 -44.65 10.75
C LYS A 803 -24.91 -45.38 11.26
N ALA A 804 -24.78 -46.08 12.38
CA ALA A 804 -25.92 -46.78 13.01
C ALA A 804 -26.98 -45.78 13.50
N ILE A 805 -26.56 -44.72 14.21
CA ILE A 805 -27.47 -43.64 14.69
C ILE A 805 -28.16 -42.94 13.51
N LEU A 806 -27.45 -42.64 12.44
CA LEU A 806 -28.05 -42.01 11.26
C LEU A 806 -29.17 -42.86 10.71
N LYS A 807 -28.98 -44.18 10.57
CA LYS A 807 -30.02 -45.11 10.13
C LYS A 807 -31.23 -45.19 11.08
N GLU A 808 -31.00 -45.13 12.40
CA GLU A 808 -32.04 -45.06 13.42
C GLU A 808 -32.87 -43.77 13.23
N LEU A 809 -32.24 -42.60 13.09
CA LEU A 809 -32.91 -41.30 12.89
C LEU A 809 -33.68 -41.21 11.58
N GLU A 810 -33.12 -41.73 10.47
CA GLU A 810 -33.80 -41.77 9.18
C GLU A 810 -35.04 -42.65 9.22
N ALA A 811 -35.02 -43.75 9.97
CA ALA A 811 -36.14 -44.64 10.16
C ALA A 811 -37.27 -44.05 11.06
N GLU A 812 -36.92 -43.27 12.10
CA GLU A 812 -37.87 -42.62 12.99
C GLU A 812 -38.60 -41.44 12.32
N ASN A 813 -37.93 -40.67 11.45
CA ASN A 813 -38.48 -39.45 10.86
C ASN A 813 -39.39 -39.71 9.65
N GLY A 814 -39.62 -40.96 9.25
CA GLY A 814 -40.63 -41.34 8.23
C GLY A 814 -40.40 -40.67 6.85
N VAL A 815 -39.20 -40.18 6.59
CA VAL A 815 -38.81 -39.61 5.31
C VAL A 815 -38.64 -40.79 4.34
N GLN A 816 -39.73 -41.27 3.77
CA GLN A 816 -39.70 -42.00 2.51
C GLN A 816 -39.20 -40.99 1.49
N TYR A 817 -37.92 -41.02 1.21
CA TYR A 817 -37.43 -40.53 -0.09
C TYR A 817 -38.10 -41.39 -1.13
N VAL A 818 -39.18 -40.86 -1.73
CA VAL A 818 -39.74 -41.39 -2.96
C VAL A 818 -38.60 -41.24 -3.99
N ALA A 819 -37.91 -42.34 -4.15
CA ALA A 819 -37.05 -42.50 -5.28
C ALA A 819 -37.96 -42.37 -6.51
N ALA A 820 -38.12 -41.18 -7.03
CA ALA A 820 -38.54 -40.95 -8.37
C ALA A 820 -37.48 -41.66 -9.25
N ARG A 821 -37.76 -42.92 -9.57
CA ARG A 821 -37.13 -43.59 -10.70
C ARG A 821 -37.39 -42.75 -11.95
N ARG A 822 -36.60 -41.74 -12.16
CA ARG A 822 -36.09 -41.40 -13.46
C ARG A 822 -34.72 -42.09 -13.50
N GLU A 823 -34.66 -43.15 -14.26
CA GLU A 823 -33.50 -43.57 -15.00
C GLU A 823 -33.15 -42.35 -15.86
N SER A 824 -32.56 -41.32 -15.24
CA SER A 824 -31.80 -40.29 -15.91
C SER A 824 -30.38 -40.65 -15.65
N ASP A 825 -29.72 -41.11 -16.65
CA ASP A 825 -28.31 -41.09 -16.89
C ASP A 825 -27.52 -40.43 -15.78
N GLN A 826 -27.19 -41.21 -14.72
CA GLN A 826 -25.88 -41.01 -14.09
C GLN A 826 -24.89 -41.22 -15.24
N MET A 827 -24.45 -40.13 -15.86
CA MET A 827 -23.25 -40.15 -16.65
C MET A 827 -22.14 -40.62 -15.73
N THR A 828 -21.99 -41.92 -15.62
CA THR A 828 -20.74 -42.51 -15.15
C THR A 828 -19.65 -41.92 -16.03
N LEU A 829 -18.49 -41.59 -15.44
CA LEU A 829 -17.28 -41.22 -16.19
C LEU A 829 -16.88 -42.26 -17.25
N GLY A 830 -17.53 -43.41 -17.29
CA GLY A 830 -17.52 -44.42 -18.35
C GLY A 830 -18.31 -44.04 -19.61
N ALA A 831 -19.24 -43.08 -19.52
CA ALA A 831 -19.97 -42.61 -20.71
C ALA A 831 -19.34 -41.32 -21.30
N LEU A 832 -18.46 -40.63 -20.58
CA LEU A 832 -17.54 -39.64 -21.12
C LEU A 832 -16.28 -40.36 -21.63
N GLY A 833 -16.44 -41.11 -22.72
CA GLY A 833 -15.33 -41.46 -23.56
C GLY A 833 -14.34 -42.51 -23.02
N GLU A 834 -14.79 -43.71 -22.62
CA GLU A 834 -14.03 -44.90 -22.99
C GLU A 834 -14.30 -45.13 -24.52
N GLY A 835 -13.98 -44.08 -25.27
CA GLY A 835 -13.91 -44.22 -26.73
C GLY A 835 -12.66 -45.01 -27.11
N GLU A 836 -12.72 -45.69 -28.23
CA GLU A 836 -11.65 -46.49 -28.86
C GLU A 836 -10.25 -45.86 -28.78
N GLY A 837 -10.17 -44.52 -28.61
CA GLY A 837 -8.95 -43.75 -28.48
C GLY A 837 -8.22 -43.99 -27.15
N LEU A 838 -8.91 -43.98 -25.99
CA LEU A 838 -8.29 -44.23 -24.66
C LEU A 838 -7.84 -45.70 -24.49
N ASP A 839 -8.59 -46.64 -25.06
CA ASP A 839 -8.19 -48.02 -25.06
C ASP A 839 -6.99 -48.30 -25.99
N ALA A 840 -6.88 -47.57 -27.09
CA ALA A 840 -5.73 -47.61 -27.97
C ALA A 840 -4.46 -47.06 -27.28
N ILE A 841 -4.61 -45.98 -26.51
CA ILE A 841 -3.51 -45.39 -25.69
C ILE A 841 -3.06 -46.38 -24.60
N ARG A 842 -3.99 -47.05 -23.90
CA ARG A 842 -3.68 -48.04 -22.86
C ARG A 842 -2.95 -49.27 -23.35
N ARG A 843 -3.19 -49.69 -24.61
CA ARG A 843 -2.55 -50.86 -25.22
C ARG A 843 -1.25 -50.52 -25.93
N CYS A 844 -0.90 -49.26 -26.07
CA CYS A 844 0.33 -48.86 -26.71
C CYS A 844 1.56 -49.20 -25.80
N GLN A 845 2.59 -49.75 -26.41
CA GLN A 845 3.89 -49.99 -25.76
C GLN A 845 4.89 -48.96 -26.30
N PRO A 846 5.12 -47.86 -25.61
CA PRO A 846 5.93 -46.74 -26.12
C PRO A 846 7.38 -47.14 -26.43
N ASP A 847 7.92 -48.11 -25.69
CA ASP A 847 9.33 -48.57 -25.81
C ASP A 847 9.58 -49.37 -27.11
N THR A 848 8.54 -49.73 -27.87
CA THR A 848 8.66 -50.49 -29.13
C THR A 848 8.46 -49.62 -30.36
N LEU A 849 8.16 -48.30 -30.19
CA LEU A 849 7.81 -47.40 -31.28
C LEU A 849 9.01 -46.56 -31.74
N THR A 850 9.17 -46.40 -33.03
CA THR A 850 10.04 -45.36 -33.57
C THR A 850 9.44 -43.97 -33.38
N PRO A 851 10.22 -42.88 -33.40
CA PRO A 851 9.71 -41.51 -33.25
C PRO A 851 8.64 -41.15 -34.29
N ILE A 852 8.72 -41.64 -35.50
CA ILE A 852 7.76 -41.41 -36.59
C ILE A 852 6.43 -42.15 -36.31
N GLU A 853 6.49 -43.42 -35.87
CA GLU A 853 5.31 -44.19 -35.49
C GLU A 853 4.61 -43.57 -34.25
N ALA A 854 5.35 -43.11 -33.27
CA ALA A 854 4.80 -42.43 -32.12
C ALA A 854 4.06 -41.13 -32.49
N MET A 855 4.62 -40.33 -33.38
CA MET A 855 3.95 -39.13 -33.91
C MET A 855 2.67 -39.46 -34.70
N SER A 856 2.72 -40.50 -35.52
CA SER A 856 1.54 -40.93 -36.30
C SER A 856 0.42 -41.41 -35.39
N LEU A 857 0.73 -42.21 -34.35
CA LEU A 857 -0.24 -42.67 -33.35
C LEU A 857 -0.84 -41.51 -32.54
N ILE A 858 -0.03 -40.51 -32.16
CA ILE A 858 -0.52 -39.30 -31.46
C ILE A 858 -1.53 -38.53 -32.36
N TYR A 859 -1.26 -38.39 -33.67
CA TYR A 859 -2.20 -37.79 -34.61
C TYR A 859 -3.47 -38.59 -34.74
N GLU A 860 -3.39 -39.91 -34.83
CA GLU A 860 -4.55 -40.82 -34.94
C GLU A 860 -5.40 -40.75 -33.64
N TRP A 861 -4.77 -40.75 -32.48
CA TRP A 861 -5.49 -40.61 -31.21
C TRP A 861 -6.16 -39.23 -31.07
N LYS A 862 -5.48 -38.17 -31.52
CA LYS A 862 -6.09 -36.83 -31.54
C LYS A 862 -7.33 -36.75 -32.45
N GLN A 863 -7.34 -37.43 -33.57
CA GLN A 863 -8.52 -37.52 -34.43
C GLN A 863 -9.65 -38.36 -33.81
N LYS A 864 -9.34 -39.41 -33.05
CA LYS A 864 -10.33 -40.25 -32.38
C LYS A 864 -10.90 -39.64 -31.10
N LEU A 865 -10.22 -38.61 -30.53
CA LEU A 865 -10.64 -37.89 -29.33
C LEU A 865 -11.35 -36.56 -29.65
N GLN A 866 -11.38 -36.13 -30.90
CA GLN A 866 -12.23 -35.02 -31.40
C GLN A 866 -13.60 -35.56 -31.83
#